data_32125cf16807821c35fc0f51dbef2437
#
_entry.id   32125cf16807821c35fc0f51dbef2437
#
_cell.length_a   1.000
_cell.length_b   1.000
_cell.length_c   1.000
_cell.angle_alpha   90.00
_cell.angle_beta   90.00
_cell.angle_gamma   90.00
#
_symmetry.space_group_name_H-M   'P 1'
#
loop_
_entity.id
_entity.type
_entity.pdbx_description
1 polymer ?
#
loop_
_entity_poly.entity_id
_entity_poly.type
_entity_poly.pdbx_seq_one_letter_code
_entity_poly.pdbx_strand_id
1 'polypeptide(L)'
;MPKQLQIDPGQTYSADKVRFTDIPVHAYKGDLAAEIARWGKDGLRAALRHMLVVREFESMLHAFKSTGAYRGIEYVYKGPAHLSVGQEAAAVGSAMALGPTDQIFGSHRSHGEIIAKGLAAVGAMTPGEIASIVESHSDGRLLELVTRHVGEAGGDPAEAFLLTGVLAEIFMRDAGFNRGMGGSMHAFFTPFGAYPNNAIVGGSAGIAVGAALRAQLTRSDSICVANLGDGSTGCGLIWESMNFAGMGQFRNLWQPPFDRNPPVLFCFTNNFYAMGGQTRGETMAWDRLSRIGAGMSPAQLHAETVDGSNPLAVADAVARKAEVLRAGEGPALLDIECYRYSGHSTTDTNAYRSRDEMKAWQAHDPITRFRDRLVNGGVIAAGEADEMVEAAGVQIEAVTRVVVNRQLAPAVDLEASPTIIGDMTFNNEAIELVGRAGDLLAEPAETGAVKSIMRKARSGIAEDGSQLSPMRAVTLRDALSEAILHHLIHDESLIAYGEECRDWGGAFGVHRGFADIIPYHRLFNSPISEAAIVSTAVGYALAGGRAIVELMYADFIGRAGDEIFNQLAKWQAMSAGELRLPVVLRVSVGSKYGAQHSQDWTSLVTHVPGLRVIYPATPHDAKGLMATALSGNDPTMVFESQRLYDRVETFEPDGVPADYAPIPFGEAAVRRTGDDVTILTIGPSLYPALDAAAALAGHDVEAAVIDARTLVPFDYDTIIASVRRTGRLIIVSEAVERGSFANTVAANVTRLAFADLEAPPVVLGAPNWIAPGADMEDKYAPQEHDICDAVLGEFFADKRVCLLYTSPSPRDLSTS
;
A
#
# COMPACT_ATOMS: atom_id res chain seq x y z
N MET A 1 29.20 -9.35 -7.34
CA MET A 1 29.94 -9.40 -8.64
C MET A 1 29.47 -8.24 -9.50
N PRO A 2 30.31 -7.65 -10.38
CA PRO A 2 29.85 -6.60 -11.30
C PRO A 2 28.71 -7.13 -12.18
N LYS A 3 27.77 -6.25 -12.57
CA LYS A 3 26.70 -6.57 -13.49
C LYS A 3 27.25 -7.05 -14.85
N GLN A 4 26.61 -8.02 -15.46
CA GLN A 4 27.03 -8.51 -16.79
C GLN A 4 26.67 -7.54 -17.92
N LEU A 5 25.76 -6.60 -17.65
CA LEU A 5 25.37 -5.58 -18.63
C LEU A 5 26.48 -4.56 -18.77
N GLN A 6 27.16 -4.57 -19.91
CA GLN A 6 28.22 -3.64 -20.23
C GLN A 6 27.72 -2.59 -21.23
N ILE A 7 27.98 -1.32 -20.91
CA ILE A 7 27.70 -0.20 -21.83
C ILE A 7 28.98 0.07 -22.63
N ASP A 8 28.92 -0.15 -23.93
CA ASP A 8 30.02 0.12 -24.88
C ASP A 8 29.82 1.51 -25.51
N PRO A 9 30.77 2.44 -25.33
CA PRO A 9 30.70 3.77 -25.94
C PRO A 9 30.63 3.72 -27.46
N GLY A 10 31.31 2.75 -28.11
CA GLY A 10 31.32 2.60 -29.58
C GLY A 10 29.95 2.24 -30.13
N GLN A 11 29.23 1.39 -29.41
CA GLN A 11 27.82 1.06 -29.73
C GLN A 11 26.88 2.21 -29.36
N THR A 12 27.08 2.83 -28.19
CA THR A 12 26.24 3.92 -27.68
C THR A 12 26.20 5.12 -28.61
N TYR A 13 27.32 5.45 -29.22
CA TYR A 13 27.44 6.60 -30.15
C TYR A 13 27.32 6.21 -31.65
N SER A 14 26.96 4.96 -31.95
CA SER A 14 26.69 4.55 -33.31
C SER A 14 25.38 5.17 -33.81
N ALA A 15 25.36 5.60 -35.10
CA ALA A 15 24.13 6.14 -35.69
C ALA A 15 23.12 5.01 -35.90
N ASP A 16 21.92 5.17 -35.33
CA ASP A 16 20.81 4.22 -35.46
C ASP A 16 19.46 4.96 -35.43
N LYS A 17 18.37 4.22 -35.55
CA LYS A 17 16.99 4.74 -35.52
C LYS A 17 16.15 3.92 -34.54
N VAL A 18 15.41 4.62 -33.66
CA VAL A 18 14.35 3.98 -32.90
C VAL A 18 13.21 3.63 -33.88
N ARG A 19 12.81 2.37 -33.87
CA ARG A 19 11.74 1.86 -34.74
C ARG A 19 10.54 1.49 -33.88
N PHE A 20 9.36 1.80 -34.40
CA PHE A 20 8.07 1.44 -33.82
C PHE A 20 7.35 0.50 -34.78
N THR A 21 6.64 -0.48 -34.24
CA THR A 21 5.68 -1.31 -34.99
C THR A 21 4.30 -0.70 -34.90
N ASP A 22 3.42 -1.06 -35.81
CA ASP A 22 2.04 -0.60 -35.77
C ASP A 22 1.32 -1.12 -34.52
N ILE A 23 0.59 -0.24 -33.83
CA ILE A 23 -0.27 -0.58 -32.71
C ILE A 23 -1.68 -0.85 -33.26
N PRO A 24 -2.26 -2.05 -33.07
CA PRO A 24 -3.59 -2.38 -33.57
C PRO A 24 -4.68 -1.48 -32.98
N VAL A 25 -5.64 -1.07 -33.81
CA VAL A 25 -6.80 -0.28 -33.44
C VAL A 25 -8.05 -0.94 -34.01
N HIS A 26 -8.99 -1.37 -33.13
CA HIS A 26 -10.25 -2.03 -33.51
C HIS A 26 -10.05 -3.16 -34.52
N ALA A 27 -9.01 -3.96 -34.28
CA ALA A 27 -8.58 -5.00 -35.22
C ALA A 27 -9.44 -6.27 -35.18
N TYR A 28 -10.31 -6.43 -34.17
CA TYR A 28 -11.17 -7.59 -34.02
C TYR A 28 -12.12 -7.76 -35.21
N LYS A 29 -12.09 -8.95 -35.85
CA LYS A 29 -12.91 -9.33 -37.00
C LYS A 29 -13.61 -10.67 -36.84
N GLY A 30 -13.74 -11.13 -35.60
CA GLY A 30 -14.40 -12.41 -35.31
C GLY A 30 -15.84 -12.45 -35.80
N ASP A 31 -16.19 -13.53 -36.49
CA ASP A 31 -17.58 -13.81 -36.83
C ASP A 31 -18.29 -14.57 -35.70
N LEU A 32 -19.61 -14.57 -35.71
CA LEU A 32 -20.40 -15.21 -34.64
C LEU A 32 -20.22 -16.73 -34.61
N ALA A 33 -19.95 -17.39 -35.78
CA ALA A 33 -19.74 -18.83 -35.82
C ALA A 33 -18.45 -19.23 -35.11
N ALA A 34 -17.37 -18.47 -35.29
CA ALA A 34 -16.12 -18.64 -34.59
C ALA A 34 -16.30 -18.41 -33.04
N GLU A 35 -17.09 -17.40 -32.66
CA GLU A 35 -17.36 -17.13 -31.26
C GLU A 35 -18.24 -18.20 -30.60
N ILE A 36 -19.21 -18.76 -31.33
CA ILE A 36 -19.97 -19.93 -30.84
C ILE A 36 -19.08 -21.14 -30.67
N ALA A 37 -18.09 -21.34 -31.57
CA ALA A 37 -17.14 -22.43 -31.44
C ALA A 37 -16.22 -22.25 -30.22
N ARG A 38 -15.88 -21.00 -29.89
CA ARG A 38 -14.98 -20.66 -28.77
C ARG A 38 -15.69 -20.70 -27.42
N TRP A 39 -16.83 -20.05 -27.30
CA TRP A 39 -17.53 -19.81 -26.03
C TRP A 39 -18.75 -20.71 -25.83
N GLY A 40 -19.21 -21.40 -26.87
CA GLY A 40 -20.50 -22.05 -26.86
C GLY A 40 -21.68 -21.05 -26.90
N LYS A 41 -22.88 -21.55 -27.19
CA LYS A 41 -24.10 -20.73 -27.11
C LYS A 41 -24.42 -20.31 -25.67
N ASP A 42 -24.16 -21.18 -24.71
CA ASP A 42 -24.46 -20.92 -23.29
C ASP A 42 -23.50 -19.88 -22.71
N GLY A 43 -22.21 -19.88 -23.07
CA GLY A 43 -21.28 -18.83 -22.69
C GLY A 43 -21.67 -17.46 -23.25
N LEU A 44 -22.14 -17.41 -24.50
CA LEU A 44 -22.63 -16.16 -25.12
C LEU A 44 -23.93 -15.66 -24.45
N ARG A 45 -24.83 -16.58 -24.07
CA ARG A 45 -26.02 -16.26 -23.28
C ARG A 45 -25.65 -15.71 -21.90
N ALA A 46 -24.73 -16.37 -21.22
CA ALA A 46 -24.24 -15.93 -19.91
C ALA A 46 -23.63 -14.53 -20.00
N ALA A 47 -22.85 -14.25 -21.03
CA ALA A 47 -22.27 -12.92 -21.24
C ALA A 47 -23.37 -11.83 -21.37
N LEU A 48 -24.42 -12.07 -22.17
CA LEU A 48 -25.54 -11.12 -22.25
C LEU A 48 -26.24 -10.96 -20.89
N ARG A 49 -26.51 -12.07 -20.21
CA ARG A 49 -27.14 -12.04 -18.87
C ARG A 49 -26.29 -11.25 -17.87
N HIS A 50 -24.98 -11.46 -17.86
CA HIS A 50 -24.08 -10.72 -16.96
C HIS A 50 -24.09 -9.22 -17.26
N MET A 51 -24.10 -8.82 -18.54
CA MET A 51 -24.25 -7.41 -18.91
C MET A 51 -25.57 -6.82 -18.41
N LEU A 52 -26.66 -7.58 -18.49
CA LEU A 52 -27.99 -7.16 -17.99
C LEU A 52 -28.00 -7.03 -16.46
N VAL A 53 -27.42 -7.98 -15.74
CA VAL A 53 -27.28 -7.92 -14.27
C VAL A 53 -26.46 -6.68 -13.84
N VAL A 54 -25.32 -6.41 -14.49
CA VAL A 54 -24.52 -5.21 -14.22
C VAL A 54 -25.34 -3.95 -14.50
N ARG A 55 -26.03 -3.87 -15.65
CA ARG A 55 -26.85 -2.72 -16.00
C ARG A 55 -27.96 -2.47 -14.99
N GLU A 56 -28.66 -3.52 -14.57
CA GLU A 56 -29.77 -3.42 -13.62
C GLU A 56 -29.29 -3.03 -12.22
N PHE A 57 -28.18 -3.61 -11.76
CA PHE A 57 -27.55 -3.25 -10.49
C PHE A 57 -27.19 -1.75 -10.44
N GLU A 58 -26.55 -1.24 -11.48
CA GLU A 58 -26.19 0.17 -11.59
C GLU A 58 -27.41 1.10 -11.75
N SER A 59 -28.45 0.61 -12.45
CA SER A 59 -29.72 1.33 -12.60
C SER A 59 -30.47 1.45 -11.29
N MET A 60 -30.44 0.41 -10.46
CA MET A 60 -30.98 0.43 -9.09
C MET A 60 -30.27 1.49 -8.23
N LEU A 61 -28.94 1.54 -8.25
CA LEU A 61 -28.17 2.56 -7.53
C LEU A 61 -28.51 3.97 -8.04
N HIS A 62 -28.64 4.13 -9.36
CA HIS A 62 -29.08 5.40 -9.96
C HIS A 62 -30.49 5.80 -9.48
N ALA A 63 -31.42 4.88 -9.46
CA ALA A 63 -32.81 5.11 -9.04
C ALA A 63 -32.88 5.58 -7.58
N PHE A 64 -32.15 4.95 -6.68
CA PHE A 64 -32.09 5.38 -5.28
C PHE A 64 -31.49 6.77 -5.09
N LYS A 65 -30.58 7.16 -5.94
CA LYS A 65 -29.99 8.52 -5.89
C LYS A 65 -30.88 9.58 -6.51
N SER A 66 -31.58 9.26 -7.61
CA SER A 66 -32.36 10.23 -8.37
C SER A 66 -33.81 10.37 -7.89
N THR A 67 -34.47 9.26 -7.55
CA THR A 67 -35.87 9.22 -7.17
C THR A 67 -36.14 8.73 -5.75
N GLY A 68 -35.16 8.12 -5.11
CA GLY A 68 -35.32 7.50 -3.79
C GLY A 68 -36.06 6.16 -3.80
N ALA A 69 -36.40 5.63 -4.99
CA ALA A 69 -37.14 4.39 -5.10
C ALA A 69 -36.70 3.53 -6.29
N TYR A 70 -36.75 2.20 -6.13
CA TYR A 70 -36.50 1.21 -7.16
C TYR A 70 -37.48 0.04 -7.02
N ARG A 71 -38.22 -0.29 -8.06
CA ARG A 71 -39.25 -1.39 -8.10
C ARG A 71 -40.13 -1.44 -6.83
N GLY A 72 -40.57 -0.27 -6.35
CA GLY A 72 -41.42 -0.16 -5.16
C GLY A 72 -40.70 -0.28 -3.81
N ILE A 73 -39.35 -0.34 -3.83
CA ILE A 73 -38.53 -0.26 -2.64
C ILE A 73 -38.12 1.18 -2.46
N GLU A 74 -38.42 1.79 -1.33
CA GLU A 74 -37.98 3.13 -0.97
C GLU A 74 -36.67 3.05 -0.14
N TYR A 75 -35.64 3.79 -0.56
CA TYR A 75 -34.38 3.87 0.17
C TYR A 75 -33.60 5.14 -0.18
N VAL A 76 -33.11 5.83 0.84
CA VAL A 76 -32.25 7.00 0.68
C VAL A 76 -30.78 6.57 0.83
N TYR A 77 -30.15 6.38 -0.31
CA TYR A 77 -28.71 6.08 -0.34
C TYR A 77 -27.88 7.35 -0.19
N LYS A 78 -27.12 7.46 0.90
CA LYS A 78 -26.32 8.65 1.25
C LYS A 78 -24.89 8.60 0.70
N GLY A 79 -24.36 7.42 0.41
CA GLY A 79 -22.98 7.24 -0.05
C GLY A 79 -22.75 7.79 -1.48
N PRO A 80 -21.48 7.93 -1.90
CA PRO A 80 -21.14 8.18 -3.31
C PRO A 80 -21.43 6.95 -4.16
N ALA A 81 -21.74 7.13 -5.44
CA ALA A 81 -21.76 6.07 -6.42
C ALA A 81 -21.24 6.57 -7.76
N HIS A 82 -20.32 5.82 -8.34
CA HIS A 82 -19.74 6.07 -9.64
C HIS A 82 -20.16 4.96 -10.58
N LEU A 83 -21.20 5.22 -11.36
CA LEU A 83 -21.88 4.19 -12.14
C LEU A 83 -21.14 3.84 -13.42
N SER A 84 -21.07 2.55 -13.73
CA SER A 84 -20.46 2.00 -14.96
C SER A 84 -21.46 1.76 -16.09
N VAL A 85 -22.64 2.38 -16.04
CA VAL A 85 -23.68 2.27 -17.08
C VAL A 85 -23.13 2.71 -18.44
N GLY A 86 -23.18 1.81 -19.42
CA GLY A 86 -22.60 1.96 -20.76
C GLY A 86 -21.25 1.28 -20.94
N GLN A 87 -20.62 0.76 -19.86
CA GLN A 87 -19.33 0.09 -19.86
C GLN A 87 -19.44 -1.43 -19.63
N GLU A 88 -20.66 -1.99 -19.67
CA GLU A 88 -20.93 -3.39 -19.36
C GLU A 88 -20.18 -4.36 -20.27
N ALA A 89 -20.04 -4.02 -21.56
CA ALA A 89 -19.30 -4.85 -22.52
C ALA A 89 -17.80 -4.89 -22.22
N ALA A 90 -17.24 -3.79 -21.75
CA ALA A 90 -15.84 -3.75 -21.31
C ALA A 90 -15.59 -4.64 -20.09
N ALA A 91 -16.47 -4.52 -19.07
CA ALA A 91 -16.36 -5.30 -17.85
C ALA A 91 -16.59 -6.81 -18.09
N VAL A 92 -17.68 -7.17 -18.75
CA VAL A 92 -18.04 -8.58 -18.99
C VAL A 92 -17.10 -9.22 -20.00
N GLY A 93 -16.72 -8.50 -21.07
CA GLY A 93 -15.75 -8.99 -22.04
C GLY A 93 -14.39 -9.28 -21.42
N SER A 94 -13.92 -8.42 -20.51
CA SER A 94 -12.69 -8.69 -19.76
C SER A 94 -12.83 -9.94 -18.89
N ALA A 95 -13.93 -10.04 -18.13
CA ALA A 95 -14.18 -11.15 -17.22
C ALA A 95 -14.32 -12.51 -17.94
N MET A 96 -14.87 -12.54 -19.17
CA MET A 96 -14.98 -13.77 -19.99
C MET A 96 -13.60 -14.42 -20.26
N ALA A 97 -12.55 -13.63 -20.36
CA ALA A 97 -11.21 -14.11 -20.69
C ALA A 97 -10.33 -14.39 -19.47
N LEU A 98 -10.83 -14.12 -18.27
CA LEU A 98 -10.11 -14.27 -17.01
C LEU A 98 -10.58 -15.51 -16.24
N GLY A 99 -9.62 -16.28 -15.73
CA GLY A 99 -9.91 -17.41 -14.83
C GLY A 99 -10.25 -16.95 -13.39
N PRO A 100 -10.75 -17.84 -12.54
CA PRO A 100 -11.06 -17.52 -11.14
C PRO A 100 -9.86 -16.96 -10.36
N THR A 101 -8.67 -17.47 -10.61
CA THR A 101 -7.42 -17.09 -9.96
C THR A 101 -6.78 -15.82 -10.51
N ASP A 102 -7.20 -15.35 -11.68
CA ASP A 102 -6.74 -14.07 -12.22
C ASP A 102 -7.31 -12.92 -11.36
N GLN A 103 -6.47 -11.93 -11.09
CA GLN A 103 -6.76 -10.88 -10.14
C GLN A 103 -7.08 -9.57 -10.85
N ILE A 104 -8.17 -8.91 -10.49
CA ILE A 104 -8.48 -7.57 -10.94
C ILE A 104 -8.33 -6.56 -9.81
N PHE A 105 -7.74 -5.41 -10.11
CA PHE A 105 -7.59 -4.25 -9.23
C PHE A 105 -8.30 -3.07 -9.90
N GLY A 106 -9.41 -2.68 -9.33
CA GLY A 106 -10.31 -1.70 -9.94
C GLY A 106 -10.03 -0.25 -9.57
N SER A 107 -10.77 0.65 -10.18
CA SER A 107 -10.82 2.07 -9.87
C SER A 107 -12.01 2.39 -8.95
N HIS A 108 -12.28 3.67 -8.74
CA HIS A 108 -13.51 4.14 -8.06
C HIS A 108 -14.82 3.75 -8.77
N ARG A 109 -14.77 3.33 -10.05
CA ARG A 109 -15.91 2.95 -10.92
C ARG A 109 -15.90 1.46 -11.24
N SER A 110 -15.80 0.61 -10.24
CA SER A 110 -15.53 -0.81 -10.45
C SER A 110 -16.69 -1.74 -10.14
N HIS A 111 -17.88 -1.27 -9.85
CA HIS A 111 -19.00 -2.16 -9.55
C HIS A 111 -19.23 -3.18 -10.68
N GLY A 112 -19.28 -2.71 -11.94
CA GLY A 112 -19.46 -3.57 -13.10
C GLY A 112 -18.34 -4.58 -13.27
N GLU A 113 -17.07 -4.19 -13.03
CA GLU A 113 -15.90 -5.05 -13.12
C GLU A 113 -15.92 -6.14 -12.04
N ILE A 114 -16.23 -5.77 -10.78
CA ILE A 114 -16.29 -6.69 -9.65
C ILE A 114 -17.42 -7.71 -9.84
N ILE A 115 -18.60 -7.23 -10.22
CA ILE A 115 -19.75 -8.09 -10.48
C ILE A 115 -19.47 -9.03 -11.65
N ALA A 116 -18.96 -8.51 -12.78
CA ALA A 116 -18.64 -9.34 -13.94
C ALA A 116 -17.58 -10.40 -13.62
N LYS A 117 -16.52 -10.04 -12.91
CA LYS A 117 -15.46 -10.96 -12.48
C LYS A 117 -15.99 -12.03 -11.54
N GLY A 118 -16.81 -11.63 -10.55
CA GLY A 118 -17.44 -12.56 -9.62
C GLY A 118 -18.39 -13.53 -10.30
N LEU A 119 -19.27 -13.06 -11.19
CA LEU A 119 -20.16 -13.91 -11.98
C LEU A 119 -19.39 -14.89 -12.88
N ALA A 120 -18.31 -14.43 -13.52
CA ALA A 120 -17.44 -15.30 -14.32
C ALA A 120 -16.73 -16.36 -13.44
N ALA A 121 -16.27 -15.98 -12.25
CA ALA A 121 -15.65 -16.89 -11.30
C ALA A 121 -16.64 -17.96 -10.81
N VAL A 122 -17.86 -17.57 -10.43
CA VAL A 122 -18.94 -18.51 -10.05
C VAL A 122 -19.22 -19.50 -11.18
N GLY A 123 -19.28 -19.03 -12.43
CA GLY A 123 -19.52 -19.90 -13.59
C GLY A 123 -18.36 -20.84 -13.95
N ALA A 124 -17.15 -20.58 -13.49
CA ALA A 124 -15.94 -21.35 -13.81
C ALA A 124 -15.46 -22.27 -12.68
N MET A 125 -15.82 -21.98 -11.44
CA MET A 125 -15.46 -22.79 -10.26
C MET A 125 -16.35 -24.03 -10.13
N THR A 126 -15.80 -25.06 -9.50
CA THR A 126 -16.58 -26.24 -9.12
C THR A 126 -17.54 -25.94 -7.96
N PRO A 127 -18.68 -26.66 -7.86
CA PRO A 127 -19.61 -26.48 -6.72
C PRO A 127 -18.93 -26.60 -5.34
N GLY A 128 -17.92 -27.47 -5.22
CA GLY A 128 -17.19 -27.65 -3.96
C GLY A 128 -16.30 -26.46 -3.60
N GLU A 129 -15.63 -25.86 -4.57
CA GLU A 129 -14.85 -24.63 -4.34
C GLU A 129 -15.75 -23.46 -3.92
N ILE A 130 -16.88 -23.28 -4.62
CA ILE A 130 -17.86 -22.27 -4.27
C ILE A 130 -18.40 -22.49 -2.86
N ALA A 131 -18.83 -23.72 -2.52
CA ALA A 131 -19.35 -24.05 -1.20
C ALA A 131 -18.34 -23.71 -0.11
N SER A 132 -17.07 -24.11 -0.29
CA SER A 132 -16.00 -23.79 0.66
C SER A 132 -15.84 -22.29 0.89
N ILE A 133 -15.90 -21.47 -0.18
CA ILE A 133 -15.76 -20.01 -0.09
C ILE A 133 -16.96 -19.38 0.62
N VAL A 134 -18.19 -19.72 0.21
CA VAL A 134 -19.37 -19.04 0.75
C VAL A 134 -19.69 -19.49 2.18
N GLU A 135 -19.35 -20.70 2.56
CA GLU A 135 -19.52 -21.23 3.92
C GLU A 135 -18.49 -20.65 4.91
N SER A 136 -17.24 -20.44 4.45
CA SER A 136 -16.18 -19.90 5.31
C SER A 136 -16.27 -18.38 5.49
N HIS A 137 -16.80 -17.67 4.50
CA HIS A 137 -16.86 -16.21 4.58
C HIS A 137 -17.78 -15.75 5.71
N SER A 138 -17.24 -14.91 6.61
CA SER A 138 -17.96 -14.35 7.76
C SER A 138 -18.67 -15.42 8.62
N ASP A 139 -18.06 -16.60 8.77
CA ASP A 139 -18.63 -17.76 9.49
C ASP A 139 -20.02 -18.18 8.95
N GLY A 140 -20.21 -18.06 7.63
CA GLY A 140 -21.45 -18.42 6.94
C GLY A 140 -22.62 -17.44 7.11
N ARG A 141 -22.46 -16.33 7.82
CA ARG A 141 -23.54 -15.35 8.10
C ARG A 141 -24.15 -14.75 6.84
N LEU A 142 -23.33 -14.40 5.85
CA LEU A 142 -23.84 -13.88 4.57
C LEU A 142 -24.61 -14.95 3.80
N LEU A 143 -24.12 -16.20 3.77
CA LEU A 143 -24.80 -17.32 3.15
C LEU A 143 -26.16 -17.59 3.82
N GLU A 144 -26.23 -17.55 5.15
CA GLU A 144 -27.48 -17.71 5.92
C GLU A 144 -28.48 -16.60 5.56
N LEU A 145 -28.02 -15.35 5.50
CA LEU A 145 -28.84 -14.19 5.12
C LEU A 145 -29.44 -14.39 3.72
N VAL A 146 -28.63 -14.81 2.75
CA VAL A 146 -29.04 -15.04 1.37
C VAL A 146 -30.05 -16.20 1.30
N THR A 147 -29.75 -17.34 1.91
CA THR A 147 -30.57 -18.53 1.85
C THR A 147 -31.96 -18.31 2.47
N ARG A 148 -32.02 -17.59 3.60
CA ARG A 148 -33.29 -17.35 4.31
C ARG A 148 -34.13 -16.24 3.74
N HIS A 149 -33.51 -15.20 3.15
CA HIS A 149 -34.24 -13.98 2.85
C HIS A 149 -34.23 -13.55 1.37
N VAL A 150 -33.20 -13.93 0.62
CA VAL A 150 -33.19 -13.70 -0.84
C VAL A 150 -33.90 -14.86 -1.55
N GLY A 151 -33.56 -16.10 -1.18
CA GLY A 151 -34.23 -17.32 -1.67
C GLY A 151 -34.13 -17.49 -3.19
N GLU A 152 -35.09 -18.23 -3.76
CA GLU A 152 -35.14 -18.57 -5.19
C GLU A 152 -35.22 -17.35 -6.12
N ALA A 153 -35.77 -16.23 -5.67
CA ALA A 153 -35.84 -14.99 -6.45
C ALA A 153 -34.46 -14.39 -6.74
N GLY A 154 -33.45 -14.75 -5.95
CA GLY A 154 -32.04 -14.37 -6.18
C GLY A 154 -31.35 -15.16 -7.29
N GLY A 155 -31.99 -16.19 -7.85
CA GLY A 155 -31.41 -17.06 -8.86
C GLY A 155 -30.41 -18.06 -8.27
N ASP A 156 -29.25 -18.23 -8.91
CA ASP A 156 -28.19 -19.10 -8.38
C ASP A 156 -27.71 -18.60 -7.00
N PRO A 157 -27.61 -19.48 -5.98
CA PRO A 157 -27.23 -19.07 -4.63
C PRO A 157 -25.88 -18.38 -4.52
N ALA A 158 -24.88 -18.77 -5.33
CA ALA A 158 -23.57 -18.15 -5.32
C ALA A 158 -23.57 -16.77 -5.98
N GLU A 159 -24.40 -16.59 -7.02
CA GLU A 159 -24.62 -15.27 -7.61
C GLU A 159 -25.39 -14.35 -6.65
N ALA A 160 -26.42 -14.88 -5.98
CA ALA A 160 -27.14 -14.13 -4.95
C ALA A 160 -26.22 -13.74 -3.79
N PHE A 161 -25.32 -14.62 -3.36
CA PHE A 161 -24.28 -14.33 -2.37
C PHE A 161 -23.37 -13.19 -2.85
N LEU A 162 -22.84 -13.27 -4.07
CA LEU A 162 -22.00 -12.24 -4.66
C LEU A 162 -22.72 -10.88 -4.68
N LEU A 163 -23.91 -10.83 -5.25
CA LEU A 163 -24.68 -9.57 -5.41
C LEU A 163 -25.09 -8.98 -4.07
N THR A 164 -25.47 -9.84 -3.10
CA THR A 164 -25.80 -9.39 -1.74
C THR A 164 -24.59 -8.82 -1.03
N GLY A 165 -23.45 -9.51 -1.09
CA GLY A 165 -22.21 -9.05 -0.45
C GLY A 165 -21.71 -7.73 -1.04
N VAL A 166 -21.70 -7.58 -2.37
CA VAL A 166 -21.31 -6.32 -3.04
C VAL A 166 -22.28 -5.19 -2.65
N LEU A 167 -23.59 -5.42 -2.71
CA LEU A 167 -24.57 -4.37 -2.39
C LEU A 167 -24.53 -4.00 -0.91
N ALA A 168 -24.37 -4.98 -0.03
CA ALA A 168 -24.22 -4.75 1.41
C ALA A 168 -22.98 -3.92 1.72
N GLU A 169 -21.86 -4.17 1.02
CA GLU A 169 -20.64 -3.37 1.13
C GLU A 169 -20.89 -1.93 0.68
N ILE A 170 -21.49 -1.74 -0.50
CA ILE A 170 -21.82 -0.40 -1.03
C ILE A 170 -22.74 0.38 -0.05
N PHE A 171 -23.67 -0.29 0.61
CA PHE A 171 -24.61 0.32 1.55
C PHE A 171 -24.06 0.35 3.00
N MET A 172 -22.78 0.02 3.19
CA MET A 172 -22.10 0.04 4.49
C MET A 172 -22.83 -0.81 5.53
N ARG A 173 -23.12 -2.07 5.18
CA ARG A 173 -23.74 -3.07 6.04
C ARG A 173 -22.70 -4.04 6.58
N ASP A 174 -22.91 -4.55 7.79
CA ASP A 174 -22.04 -5.57 8.40
C ASP A 174 -22.02 -6.90 7.61
N ALA A 175 -23.05 -7.15 6.81
CA ALA A 175 -23.14 -8.27 5.87
C ALA A 175 -22.35 -8.06 4.55
N GLY A 176 -21.73 -6.89 4.34
CA GLY A 176 -20.86 -6.63 3.19
C GLY A 176 -19.58 -7.43 3.26
N PHE A 177 -18.92 -7.66 2.12
CA PHE A 177 -17.68 -8.45 2.06
C PHE A 177 -16.57 -7.93 2.97
N ASN A 178 -16.53 -6.62 3.20
CA ASN A 178 -15.60 -5.96 4.09
C ASN A 178 -16.34 -5.30 5.27
N ARG A 179 -17.48 -5.85 5.67
CA ARG A 179 -18.31 -5.36 6.78
C ARG A 179 -18.74 -3.89 6.63
N GLY A 180 -18.83 -3.42 5.38
CA GLY A 180 -19.16 -2.03 5.05
C GLY A 180 -18.03 -1.04 5.25
N MET A 181 -16.79 -1.50 5.54
CA MET A 181 -15.63 -0.62 5.75
C MET A 181 -15.11 0.01 4.45
N GLY A 182 -15.31 -0.65 3.32
CA GLY A 182 -14.90 -0.15 2.00
C GLY A 182 -15.91 0.78 1.33
N GLY A 183 -17.18 0.49 1.47
CA GLY A 183 -18.27 1.20 0.79
C GLY A 183 -18.23 1.05 -0.73
N SER A 184 -18.81 2.02 -1.45
CA SER A 184 -18.97 1.96 -2.92
C SER A 184 -17.67 1.92 -3.72
N MET A 185 -16.63 2.60 -3.26
CA MET A 185 -15.39 2.75 -4.03
C MET A 185 -14.31 1.73 -3.66
N HIS A 186 -14.59 0.85 -2.71
CA HIS A 186 -13.66 -0.17 -2.22
C HIS A 186 -14.37 -1.49 -1.93
N ALA A 187 -15.38 -1.81 -2.73
CA ALA A 187 -16.04 -3.10 -2.67
C ALA A 187 -15.20 -4.15 -3.42
N PHE A 188 -14.77 -5.21 -2.74
CA PHE A 188 -13.97 -6.27 -3.34
C PHE A 188 -14.19 -7.59 -2.62
N PHE A 189 -13.86 -8.69 -3.30
CA PHE A 189 -13.94 -10.04 -2.76
C PHE A 189 -12.85 -10.92 -3.37
N THR A 190 -11.73 -11.04 -2.67
CA THR A 190 -10.51 -11.70 -3.17
C THR A 190 -10.71 -13.17 -3.56
N PRO A 191 -11.58 -13.97 -2.88
CA PRO A 191 -11.80 -15.36 -3.28
C PRO A 191 -12.34 -15.54 -4.70
N PHE A 192 -13.03 -14.52 -5.26
CA PHE A 192 -13.48 -14.54 -6.66
C PHE A 192 -12.56 -13.73 -7.59
N GLY A 193 -11.33 -13.42 -7.15
CA GLY A 193 -10.33 -12.69 -7.92
C GLY A 193 -10.57 -11.17 -8.03
N ALA A 194 -11.57 -10.63 -7.34
CA ALA A 194 -11.76 -9.19 -7.22
C ALA A 194 -10.96 -8.68 -6.02
N TYR A 195 -9.83 -8.08 -6.28
CA TYR A 195 -8.92 -7.48 -5.29
C TYR A 195 -9.27 -6.01 -5.05
N PRO A 196 -8.64 -5.35 -4.04
CA PRO A 196 -8.97 -3.98 -3.69
C PRO A 196 -9.05 -3.02 -4.88
N ASN A 197 -10.21 -2.42 -5.07
CA ASN A 197 -10.41 -1.30 -5.99
C ASN A 197 -10.13 0.01 -5.25
N ASN A 198 -9.63 1.02 -5.96
CA ASN A 198 -9.01 2.18 -5.35
C ASN A 198 -9.69 3.48 -5.78
N ALA A 199 -10.14 4.27 -4.78
CA ALA A 199 -10.69 5.59 -5.03
C ALA A 199 -9.63 6.61 -5.46
N ILE A 200 -8.38 6.42 -5.03
CA ILE A 200 -7.27 7.30 -5.42
C ILE A 200 -6.89 6.98 -6.86
N VAL A 201 -7.01 7.97 -7.71
CA VAL A 201 -6.86 7.84 -9.16
C VAL A 201 -5.43 7.38 -9.50
N GLY A 202 -5.32 6.28 -10.22
CA GLY A 202 -4.04 5.67 -10.60
C GLY A 202 -3.45 4.69 -9.58
N GLY A 203 -3.93 4.68 -8.32
CA GLY A 203 -3.36 3.88 -7.23
C GLY A 203 -3.38 2.37 -7.47
N SER A 204 -4.33 1.85 -8.24
CA SER A 204 -4.40 0.42 -8.57
C SER A 204 -3.25 -0.07 -9.46
N ALA A 205 -2.58 0.80 -10.19
CA ALA A 205 -1.51 0.40 -11.10
C ALA A 205 -0.32 -0.23 -10.38
N GLY A 206 0.22 0.45 -9.37
CA GLY A 206 1.36 -0.05 -8.60
C GLY A 206 1.00 -1.28 -7.76
N ILE A 207 -0.20 -1.29 -7.16
CA ILE A 207 -0.71 -2.45 -6.41
C ILE A 207 -0.80 -3.67 -7.32
N ALA A 208 -1.35 -3.55 -8.52
CA ALA A 208 -1.44 -4.66 -9.49
C ALA A 208 -0.05 -5.15 -9.94
N VAL A 209 0.93 -4.26 -10.09
CA VAL A 209 2.33 -4.65 -10.38
C VAL A 209 2.92 -5.46 -9.23
N GLY A 210 2.68 -5.05 -7.99
CA GLY A 210 3.14 -5.79 -6.81
C GLY A 210 2.53 -7.19 -6.71
N ALA A 211 1.22 -7.30 -6.94
CA ALA A 211 0.54 -8.60 -6.99
C ALA A 211 1.05 -9.48 -8.15
N ALA A 212 1.30 -8.88 -9.32
CA ALA A 212 1.90 -9.59 -10.45
C ALA A 212 3.33 -10.07 -10.14
N LEU A 213 4.11 -9.27 -9.41
CA LEU A 213 5.42 -9.69 -8.93
C LEU A 213 5.30 -10.91 -7.99
N ARG A 214 4.29 -10.95 -7.13
CA ARG A 214 4.01 -12.13 -6.30
C ARG A 214 3.65 -13.35 -7.13
N ALA A 215 2.77 -13.18 -8.13
CA ALA A 215 2.40 -14.25 -9.07
C ALA A 215 3.64 -14.81 -9.81
N GLN A 216 4.54 -13.94 -10.28
CA GLN A 216 5.81 -14.33 -10.88
C GLN A 216 6.67 -15.16 -9.92
N LEU A 217 6.86 -14.70 -8.67
CA LEU A 217 7.72 -15.36 -7.69
C LEU A 217 7.14 -16.68 -7.16
N THR A 218 5.82 -16.80 -7.11
CA THR A 218 5.15 -18.07 -6.78
C THR A 218 4.97 -18.98 -7.99
N ARG A 219 5.35 -18.52 -9.18
CA ARG A 219 5.16 -19.26 -10.44
C ARG A 219 3.69 -19.60 -10.71
N SER A 220 2.80 -18.71 -10.28
CA SER A 220 1.38 -18.83 -10.55
C SER A 220 1.09 -18.52 -12.02
N ASP A 221 0.11 -19.19 -12.62
CA ASP A 221 -0.42 -18.84 -13.94
C ASP A 221 -1.37 -17.65 -13.92
N SER A 222 -1.65 -17.09 -12.73
CA SER A 222 -2.51 -15.91 -12.57
C SER A 222 -1.90 -14.68 -13.22
N ILE A 223 -2.74 -13.89 -13.85
CA ILE A 223 -2.39 -12.54 -14.29
C ILE A 223 -3.08 -11.51 -13.40
N CYS A 224 -2.50 -10.32 -13.32
CA CYS A 224 -3.05 -9.19 -12.59
C CYS A 224 -3.50 -8.11 -13.58
N VAL A 225 -4.74 -7.66 -13.46
CA VAL A 225 -5.32 -6.63 -14.32
C VAL A 225 -5.52 -5.37 -13.51
N ALA A 226 -4.81 -4.30 -13.86
CA ALA A 226 -5.06 -2.97 -13.33
C ALA A 226 -6.15 -2.29 -14.18
N ASN A 227 -7.37 -2.23 -13.69
CA ASN A 227 -8.46 -1.50 -14.32
C ASN A 227 -8.36 -0.01 -13.98
N LEU A 228 -8.14 0.79 -14.97
CA LEU A 228 -7.80 2.21 -14.87
C LEU A 228 -8.74 3.04 -15.75
N GLY A 229 -9.06 4.26 -15.37
CA GLY A 229 -9.74 5.20 -16.25
C GLY A 229 -8.73 5.95 -17.14
N ASP A 230 -9.16 6.42 -18.30
CA ASP A 230 -8.34 7.25 -19.20
C ASP A 230 -7.79 8.50 -18.52
N GLY A 231 -8.55 9.14 -17.63
CA GLY A 231 -8.10 10.28 -16.84
C GLY A 231 -6.95 9.98 -15.88
N SER A 232 -6.75 8.72 -15.50
CA SER A 232 -5.66 8.32 -14.59
C SER A 232 -4.28 8.44 -15.22
N THR A 233 -4.18 8.50 -16.54
CA THR A 233 -2.90 8.64 -17.26
C THR A 233 -2.19 9.97 -16.99
N GLY A 234 -2.86 10.92 -16.34
CA GLY A 234 -2.23 12.13 -15.79
C GLY A 234 -1.45 11.90 -14.48
N CYS A 235 -1.62 10.75 -13.83
CA CYS A 235 -0.97 10.45 -12.55
C CYS A 235 0.43 9.86 -12.76
N GLY A 236 1.44 10.38 -12.02
CA GLY A 236 2.82 9.92 -12.12
C GLY A 236 2.99 8.44 -11.84
N LEU A 237 2.28 7.90 -10.84
CA LEU A 237 2.31 6.48 -10.47
C LEU A 237 2.02 5.53 -11.64
N ILE A 238 1.16 5.91 -12.60
CA ILE A 238 0.90 5.09 -13.81
C ILE A 238 2.20 4.85 -14.58
N TRP A 239 2.98 5.90 -14.80
CA TRP A 239 4.24 5.85 -15.54
C TRP A 239 5.32 5.09 -14.77
N GLU A 240 5.43 5.35 -13.48
CA GLU A 240 6.33 4.64 -12.59
C GLU A 240 6.01 3.14 -12.58
N SER A 241 4.73 2.77 -12.49
CA SER A 241 4.26 1.38 -12.47
C SER A 241 4.54 0.65 -13.78
N MET A 242 4.28 1.29 -14.93
CA MET A 242 4.60 0.70 -16.24
C MET A 242 6.11 0.51 -16.42
N ASN A 243 6.92 1.49 -15.98
CA ASN A 243 8.37 1.38 -16.01
C ASN A 243 8.87 0.26 -15.09
N PHE A 244 8.35 0.18 -13.86
CA PHE A 244 8.70 -0.87 -12.91
C PHE A 244 8.40 -2.26 -13.48
N ALA A 245 7.19 -2.49 -13.99
CA ALA A 245 6.79 -3.76 -14.59
C ALA A 245 7.62 -4.13 -15.84
N GLY A 246 8.09 -3.11 -16.58
CA GLY A 246 8.90 -3.26 -17.80
C GLY A 246 10.40 -3.33 -17.57
N MET A 247 10.90 -3.31 -16.32
CA MET A 247 12.34 -3.30 -16.05
C MET A 247 13.08 -4.44 -16.74
N GLY A 248 14.13 -4.08 -17.47
CA GLY A 248 14.95 -5.06 -18.20
C GLY A 248 15.66 -6.08 -17.31
N GLN A 249 15.89 -5.76 -16.02
CA GLN A 249 16.55 -6.69 -15.10
C GLN A 249 15.79 -8.00 -14.91
N PHE A 250 14.46 -7.99 -14.98
CA PHE A 250 13.66 -9.21 -14.86
C PHE A 250 14.07 -10.27 -15.86
N ARG A 251 14.42 -9.88 -17.09
CA ARG A 251 14.83 -10.80 -18.16
C ARG A 251 16.35 -10.94 -18.29
N ASN A 252 17.11 -9.92 -17.92
CA ASN A 252 18.55 -9.90 -18.19
C ASN A 252 19.39 -10.34 -16.99
N LEU A 253 18.87 -10.21 -15.76
CA LEU A 253 19.65 -10.44 -14.54
C LEU A 253 19.03 -11.50 -13.62
N TRP A 254 17.72 -11.70 -13.68
CA TRP A 254 17.07 -12.75 -12.90
C TRP A 254 17.33 -14.12 -13.51
N GLN A 255 17.39 -15.16 -12.70
CA GLN A 255 17.66 -16.50 -13.15
C GLN A 255 16.37 -17.30 -13.38
N PRO A 256 16.38 -18.27 -14.31
CA PRO A 256 15.26 -19.19 -14.43
C PRO A 256 14.90 -19.88 -13.10
N PRO A 257 13.63 -20.06 -12.80
CA PRO A 257 12.44 -19.85 -13.64
C PRO A 257 11.81 -18.43 -13.48
N PHE A 258 12.53 -17.48 -12.88
CA PHE A 258 12.03 -16.14 -12.54
C PHE A 258 12.37 -15.08 -13.60
N ASP A 259 13.09 -15.45 -14.68
CA ASP A 259 13.59 -14.59 -15.76
C ASP A 259 12.49 -14.12 -16.73
N ARG A 260 11.40 -13.59 -16.18
CA ARG A 260 10.22 -13.08 -16.89
C ARG A 260 9.74 -11.77 -16.28
N ASN A 261 8.97 -10.97 -17.03
CA ASN A 261 8.33 -9.78 -16.48
C ASN A 261 7.10 -10.16 -15.62
N PRO A 262 6.74 -9.34 -14.63
CA PRO A 262 5.49 -9.51 -13.87
C PRO A 262 4.28 -9.56 -14.81
N PRO A 263 3.35 -10.53 -14.66
CA PRO A 263 2.22 -10.73 -15.56
C PRO A 263 1.10 -9.69 -15.29
N VAL A 264 1.34 -8.43 -15.61
CA VAL A 264 0.37 -7.34 -15.40
C VAL A 264 -0.18 -6.80 -16.71
N LEU A 265 -1.52 -6.64 -16.76
CA LEU A 265 -2.26 -5.97 -17.83
C LEU A 265 -2.73 -4.61 -17.33
N PHE A 266 -2.23 -3.53 -17.90
CA PHE A 266 -2.77 -2.19 -17.73
C PHE A 266 -3.99 -2.02 -18.65
N CYS A 267 -5.19 -2.09 -18.09
CA CYS A 267 -6.45 -2.07 -18.80
C CYS A 267 -7.15 -0.72 -18.59
N PHE A 268 -7.09 0.15 -19.58
CA PHE A 268 -7.71 1.47 -19.52
C PHE A 268 -9.13 1.44 -20.09
N THR A 269 -10.11 1.62 -19.18
CA THR A 269 -11.51 1.83 -19.58
C THR A 269 -11.66 3.30 -20.00
N ASN A 270 -11.49 3.54 -21.30
CA ASN A 270 -11.42 4.86 -21.90
C ASN A 270 -12.82 5.33 -22.32
N ASN A 271 -13.43 6.18 -21.50
CA ASN A 271 -14.73 6.76 -21.78
C ASN A 271 -14.66 8.23 -22.22
N PHE A 272 -13.46 8.71 -22.55
CA PHE A 272 -13.13 10.04 -23.04
C PHE A 272 -13.34 11.21 -22.05
N TYR A 273 -13.68 10.92 -20.80
CA TYR A 273 -13.91 11.93 -19.78
C TYR A 273 -13.25 11.56 -18.45
N ALA A 274 -12.50 12.49 -17.89
CA ALA A 274 -12.04 12.44 -16.50
C ALA A 274 -13.25 12.64 -15.54
N MET A 275 -13.31 13.72 -14.79
CA MET A 275 -14.58 14.07 -14.11
C MET A 275 -15.58 14.68 -15.08
N GLY A 276 -15.34 15.90 -15.54
CA GLY A 276 -16.16 16.63 -16.49
C GLY A 276 -15.38 17.13 -17.71
N GLY A 277 -14.05 17.18 -17.65
CA GLY A 277 -13.20 17.53 -18.77
C GLY A 277 -12.94 16.34 -19.70
N GLN A 278 -12.86 16.59 -21.00
CA GLN A 278 -12.46 15.58 -21.99
C GLN A 278 -11.00 15.21 -21.77
N THR A 279 -10.70 13.92 -21.88
CA THR A 279 -9.31 13.46 -21.88
C THR A 279 -8.69 13.64 -23.25
N ARG A 280 -9.31 13.09 -24.30
CA ARG A 280 -8.85 13.22 -25.68
C ARG A 280 -9.10 14.63 -26.19
N GLY A 281 -8.02 15.29 -26.61
CA GLY A 281 -8.07 16.65 -27.21
C GLY A 281 -8.12 17.79 -26.23
N GLU A 282 -8.19 17.55 -24.91
CA GLU A 282 -8.18 18.58 -23.86
C GLU A 282 -7.05 18.33 -22.84
N THR A 283 -7.17 17.32 -22.01
CA THR A 283 -6.24 17.11 -20.89
C THR A 283 -5.12 16.11 -21.17
N MET A 284 -5.21 15.34 -22.26
CA MET A 284 -4.23 14.33 -22.65
C MET A 284 -3.43 14.75 -23.88
N ALA A 285 -2.12 14.43 -23.87
CA ALA A 285 -1.21 14.79 -24.95
C ALA A 285 -1.31 13.86 -26.19
N TRP A 286 -2.09 12.80 -26.11
CA TRP A 286 -2.24 11.79 -27.16
C TRP A 286 -3.68 11.69 -27.66
N ASP A 287 -3.81 11.30 -28.91
CA ASP A 287 -5.08 11.05 -29.60
C ASP A 287 -5.67 9.67 -29.29
N ARG A 288 -4.80 8.68 -28.97
CA ARG A 288 -5.13 7.32 -28.54
C ARG A 288 -4.24 6.91 -27.41
N LEU A 289 -4.84 6.33 -26.39
CA LEU A 289 -4.12 5.98 -25.18
C LEU A 289 -3.12 4.83 -25.42
N SER A 290 -3.43 3.90 -26.32
CA SER A 290 -2.50 2.82 -26.68
C SER A 290 -1.15 3.31 -27.21
N ARG A 291 -1.04 4.57 -27.69
CA ARG A 291 0.22 5.20 -28.11
C ARG A 291 1.24 5.27 -26.95
N ILE A 292 0.80 5.29 -25.70
CA ILE A 292 1.69 5.25 -24.52
C ILE A 292 2.62 4.04 -24.59
N GLY A 293 2.11 2.89 -25.03
CA GLY A 293 2.89 1.67 -25.16
C GLY A 293 4.14 1.82 -26.01
N ALA A 294 4.08 2.62 -27.07
CA ALA A 294 5.20 2.80 -27.97
C ALA A 294 6.47 3.32 -27.30
N GLY A 295 6.32 4.13 -26.22
CA GLY A 295 7.44 4.75 -25.51
C GLY A 295 7.99 3.96 -24.32
N MET A 296 7.36 2.87 -23.91
CA MET A 296 7.66 2.25 -22.62
C MET A 296 8.57 1.02 -22.69
N SER A 297 8.64 0.32 -23.80
CA SER A 297 9.52 -0.85 -23.94
C SER A 297 9.72 -1.18 -25.43
N PRO A 298 10.72 -1.98 -25.79
CA PRO A 298 10.86 -2.48 -27.16
C PRO A 298 9.64 -3.27 -27.67
N ALA A 299 8.93 -3.97 -26.77
CA ALA A 299 7.68 -4.67 -27.08
C ALA A 299 6.44 -3.75 -27.11
N GLN A 300 6.64 -2.44 -26.87
CA GLN A 300 5.57 -1.43 -26.88
C GLN A 300 4.40 -1.78 -25.94
N LEU A 301 4.67 -2.44 -24.82
CA LEU A 301 3.69 -3.00 -23.89
C LEU A 301 2.62 -3.88 -24.59
N HIS A 302 2.92 -4.46 -25.72
CA HIS A 302 1.93 -5.18 -26.53
C HIS A 302 0.60 -4.42 -26.68
N ALA A 303 0.68 -3.09 -26.82
CA ALA A 303 -0.45 -2.17 -26.74
C ALA A 303 -1.47 -2.37 -27.87
N GLU A 304 -2.75 -2.13 -27.57
CA GLU A 304 -3.85 -2.22 -28.53
C GLU A 304 -5.02 -1.32 -28.10
N THR A 305 -5.72 -0.71 -29.07
CA THR A 305 -7.01 -0.06 -28.85
C THR A 305 -8.15 -0.97 -29.28
N VAL A 306 -9.17 -1.14 -28.43
CA VAL A 306 -10.25 -2.11 -28.59
C VAL A 306 -11.61 -1.43 -28.55
N ASP A 307 -12.58 -1.92 -29.35
CA ASP A 307 -14.00 -1.53 -29.26
C ASP A 307 -14.62 -2.04 -27.97
N GLY A 308 -14.68 -1.19 -26.96
CA GLY A 308 -15.25 -1.49 -25.64
C GLY A 308 -16.77 -1.60 -25.61
N SER A 309 -17.47 -1.32 -26.72
CA SER A 309 -18.91 -1.59 -26.87
C SER A 309 -19.23 -3.02 -27.34
N ASN A 310 -18.22 -3.80 -27.68
CA ASN A 310 -18.33 -5.18 -28.16
C ASN A 310 -17.65 -6.15 -27.17
N PRO A 311 -18.40 -6.91 -26.35
CA PRO A 311 -17.82 -7.79 -25.34
C PRO A 311 -16.89 -8.86 -25.94
N LEU A 312 -17.15 -9.31 -27.17
CA LEU A 312 -16.32 -10.32 -27.84
C LEU A 312 -14.99 -9.75 -28.33
N ALA A 313 -14.95 -8.48 -28.74
CA ALA A 313 -13.71 -7.81 -29.09
C ALA A 313 -12.83 -7.60 -27.85
N VAL A 314 -13.44 -7.25 -26.71
CA VAL A 314 -12.73 -7.12 -25.44
C VAL A 314 -12.22 -8.48 -24.97
N ALA A 315 -13.07 -9.52 -24.99
CA ALA A 315 -12.68 -10.88 -24.59
C ALA A 315 -11.53 -11.43 -25.43
N ASP A 316 -11.54 -11.19 -26.76
CA ASP A 316 -10.47 -11.60 -27.66
C ASP A 316 -9.15 -10.88 -27.30
N ALA A 317 -9.20 -9.57 -27.12
CA ALA A 317 -8.02 -8.79 -26.79
C ALA A 317 -7.41 -9.19 -25.42
N VAL A 318 -8.25 -9.29 -24.37
CA VAL A 318 -7.79 -9.71 -23.04
C VAL A 318 -7.19 -11.13 -23.07
N ALA A 319 -7.82 -12.07 -23.78
CA ALA A 319 -7.30 -13.44 -23.91
C ALA A 319 -5.91 -13.45 -24.58
N ARG A 320 -5.74 -12.72 -25.68
CA ARG A 320 -4.42 -12.61 -26.35
C ARG A 320 -3.36 -11.98 -25.44
N LYS A 321 -3.71 -10.95 -24.66
CA LYS A 321 -2.77 -10.35 -23.70
C LYS A 321 -2.50 -11.31 -22.52
N ALA A 322 -3.49 -12.06 -22.07
CA ALA A 322 -3.29 -13.08 -21.03
C ALA A 322 -2.30 -14.17 -21.48
N GLU A 323 -2.36 -14.61 -22.74
CA GLU A 323 -1.38 -15.54 -23.32
C GLU A 323 0.04 -14.95 -23.30
N VAL A 324 0.23 -13.72 -23.73
CA VAL A 324 1.52 -13.00 -23.70
C VAL A 324 2.05 -12.92 -22.26
N LEU A 325 1.18 -12.56 -21.29
CA LEU A 325 1.56 -12.42 -19.89
C LEU A 325 1.95 -13.75 -19.25
N ARG A 326 1.18 -14.83 -19.52
CA ARG A 326 1.50 -16.18 -19.03
C ARG A 326 2.77 -16.74 -19.66
N ALA A 327 3.08 -16.36 -20.91
CA ALA A 327 4.37 -16.64 -21.53
C ALA A 327 5.55 -15.86 -20.89
N GLY A 328 5.26 -14.89 -20.01
CA GLY A 328 6.28 -14.06 -19.35
C GLY A 328 6.80 -12.91 -20.23
N GLU A 329 6.10 -12.56 -21.30
CA GLU A 329 6.51 -11.53 -22.27
C GLU A 329 5.93 -10.14 -21.96
N GLY A 330 5.13 -10.02 -20.87
CA GLY A 330 4.54 -8.75 -20.47
C GLY A 330 5.55 -7.66 -20.07
N PRO A 331 5.08 -6.53 -19.54
CA PRO A 331 3.67 -6.17 -19.32
C PRO A 331 2.89 -5.83 -20.59
N ALA A 332 1.56 -5.75 -20.48
CA ALA A 332 0.69 -5.43 -21.62
C ALA A 332 -0.24 -4.25 -21.31
N LEU A 333 -0.76 -3.58 -22.37
CA LEU A 333 -1.65 -2.44 -22.27
C LEU A 333 -2.85 -2.60 -23.20
N LEU A 334 -4.06 -2.37 -22.69
CA LEU A 334 -5.27 -2.24 -23.49
C LEU A 334 -5.93 -0.87 -23.27
N ASP A 335 -6.24 -0.20 -24.39
CA ASP A 335 -7.05 1.00 -24.47
C ASP A 335 -8.46 0.57 -24.92
N ILE A 336 -9.41 0.42 -23.97
CA ILE A 336 -10.78 -0.04 -24.23
C ILE A 336 -11.68 1.17 -24.39
N GLU A 337 -11.88 1.62 -25.64
CA GLU A 337 -12.75 2.76 -25.97
C GLU A 337 -14.22 2.39 -25.75
N CYS A 338 -14.89 3.02 -24.81
CA CYS A 338 -16.31 2.83 -24.46
C CYS A 338 -16.97 4.16 -24.15
N TYR A 339 -18.17 4.15 -23.59
CA TYR A 339 -18.82 5.38 -23.16
C TYR A 339 -19.54 5.23 -21.82
N ARG A 340 -19.56 6.28 -21.03
CA ARG A 340 -20.26 6.39 -19.76
C ARG A 340 -21.58 7.16 -19.96
N TYR A 341 -22.75 6.54 -19.74
CA TYR A 341 -24.03 7.22 -19.90
C TYR A 341 -24.37 8.12 -18.71
N SER A 342 -23.95 7.77 -17.53
CA SER A 342 -24.10 8.61 -16.33
C SER A 342 -23.05 9.70 -16.27
N GLY A 343 -23.24 10.70 -15.41
CA GLY A 343 -22.20 11.66 -15.03
C GLY A 343 -21.01 11.00 -14.35
N HIS A 344 -20.04 11.82 -13.93
CA HIS A 344 -18.89 11.31 -13.16
C HIS A 344 -19.36 10.55 -11.90
N SER A 345 -20.33 11.14 -11.19
CA SER A 345 -21.01 10.52 -10.06
C SER A 345 -22.51 10.69 -10.22
N THR A 346 -23.29 10.07 -9.31
CA THR A 346 -24.75 10.19 -9.31
C THR A 346 -25.30 11.60 -9.03
N THR A 347 -24.47 12.51 -8.57
CA THR A 347 -24.82 13.93 -8.35
C THR A 347 -24.40 14.83 -9.52
N ASP A 348 -23.71 14.30 -10.50
CA ASP A 348 -23.24 15.05 -11.67
C ASP A 348 -24.36 15.21 -12.70
N THR A 349 -24.63 16.45 -13.08
CA THR A 349 -25.70 16.83 -14.01
C THR A 349 -25.40 16.60 -15.48
N ASN A 350 -24.17 16.17 -15.82
CA ASN A 350 -23.69 16.01 -17.22
C ASN A 350 -23.74 17.28 -18.09
N ALA A 351 -23.67 18.45 -17.49
CA ALA A 351 -23.81 19.71 -18.22
C ALA A 351 -22.65 19.96 -19.24
N TYR A 352 -21.56 19.22 -19.13
CA TYR A 352 -20.39 19.33 -20.03
C TYR A 352 -20.51 18.48 -21.31
N ARG A 353 -21.58 17.68 -21.49
CA ARG A 353 -21.85 16.86 -22.67
C ARG A 353 -23.09 17.30 -23.40
N SER A 354 -23.04 17.31 -24.74
CA SER A 354 -24.21 17.64 -25.53
C SER A 354 -25.24 16.50 -25.55
N ARG A 355 -26.52 16.85 -25.69
CA ARG A 355 -27.56 15.82 -25.83
C ARG A 355 -27.41 15.00 -27.10
N ASP A 356 -26.86 15.57 -28.16
CA ASP A 356 -26.67 14.88 -29.44
C ASP A 356 -25.54 13.85 -29.34
N GLU A 357 -24.45 14.19 -28.64
CA GLU A 357 -23.40 13.24 -28.32
C GLU A 357 -23.95 12.03 -27.53
N MET A 358 -24.69 12.31 -26.45
CA MET A 358 -25.30 11.27 -25.62
C MET A 358 -26.23 10.34 -26.42
N LYS A 359 -27.09 10.92 -27.31
CA LYS A 359 -27.95 10.15 -28.17
C LYS A 359 -27.17 9.30 -29.20
N ALA A 360 -26.13 9.86 -29.77
CA ALA A 360 -25.27 9.12 -30.69
C ALA A 360 -24.64 7.88 -30.02
N TRP A 361 -24.15 8.01 -28.78
CA TRP A 361 -23.61 6.88 -28.04
C TRP A 361 -24.70 5.90 -27.56
N GLN A 362 -25.87 6.37 -27.18
CA GLN A 362 -27.02 5.50 -26.84
C GLN A 362 -27.49 4.65 -28.04
N ALA A 363 -27.40 5.19 -29.28
CA ALA A 363 -27.66 4.39 -30.48
C ALA A 363 -26.63 3.27 -30.70
N HIS A 364 -25.50 3.31 -30.00
CA HIS A 364 -24.46 2.28 -29.99
C HIS A 364 -24.42 1.48 -28.67
N ASP A 365 -25.55 1.43 -27.95
CA ASP A 365 -25.65 0.72 -26.67
C ASP A 365 -25.11 -0.70 -26.76
N PRO A 366 -24.13 -1.08 -25.90
CA PRO A 366 -23.45 -2.37 -25.98
C PRO A 366 -24.38 -3.56 -25.78
N ILE A 367 -25.37 -3.44 -24.89
CA ILE A 367 -26.34 -4.52 -24.62
C ILE A 367 -27.25 -4.72 -25.82
N THR A 368 -27.80 -3.65 -26.35
CA THR A 368 -28.71 -3.72 -27.53
C THR A 368 -27.98 -4.33 -28.73
N ARG A 369 -26.77 -3.86 -29.03
CA ARG A 369 -25.98 -4.38 -30.14
C ARG A 369 -25.62 -5.85 -29.97
N PHE A 370 -25.22 -6.27 -28.78
CA PHE A 370 -24.86 -7.66 -28.51
C PHE A 370 -26.10 -8.56 -28.54
N ARG A 371 -27.19 -8.17 -27.91
CA ARG A 371 -28.49 -8.85 -28.00
C ARG A 371 -28.91 -9.08 -29.44
N ASP A 372 -28.95 -8.02 -30.26
CA ASP A 372 -29.38 -8.10 -31.65
C ASP A 372 -28.45 -9.04 -32.48
N ARG A 373 -27.15 -9.03 -32.19
CA ARG A 373 -26.21 -9.96 -32.81
C ARG A 373 -26.51 -11.41 -32.46
N LEU A 374 -26.84 -11.71 -31.16
CA LEU A 374 -27.17 -13.06 -30.73
C LEU A 374 -28.54 -13.54 -31.29
N VAL A 375 -29.55 -12.67 -31.33
CA VAL A 375 -30.86 -12.97 -31.92
C VAL A 375 -30.72 -13.23 -33.41
N ASN A 376 -30.11 -12.34 -34.18
CA ASN A 376 -29.90 -12.48 -35.62
C ASN A 376 -29.05 -13.72 -35.97
N GLY A 377 -28.16 -14.12 -35.07
CA GLY A 377 -27.34 -15.31 -35.22
C GLY A 377 -27.94 -16.61 -34.72
N GLY A 378 -29.20 -16.58 -34.22
CA GLY A 378 -29.90 -17.76 -33.72
C GLY A 378 -29.25 -18.39 -32.48
N VAL A 379 -28.56 -17.60 -31.66
CA VAL A 379 -28.04 -18.00 -30.35
C VAL A 379 -29.15 -17.98 -29.31
N ILE A 380 -29.99 -16.92 -29.33
CA ILE A 380 -31.15 -16.73 -28.46
C ILE A 380 -32.37 -16.36 -29.32
N ALA A 381 -33.57 -16.61 -28.82
CA ALA A 381 -34.80 -16.08 -29.38
C ALA A 381 -35.06 -14.62 -28.93
N ALA A 382 -35.78 -13.85 -29.69
CA ALA A 382 -36.09 -12.46 -29.34
C ALA A 382 -36.82 -12.36 -27.98
N GLY A 383 -37.83 -13.24 -27.72
CA GLY A 383 -38.53 -13.26 -26.43
C GLY A 383 -37.65 -13.71 -25.25
N GLU A 384 -36.65 -14.56 -25.46
CA GLU A 384 -35.70 -14.98 -24.44
C GLU A 384 -34.87 -13.79 -23.90
N ALA A 385 -34.53 -12.82 -24.78
CA ALA A 385 -33.83 -11.62 -24.35
C ALA A 385 -34.66 -10.74 -23.39
N ASP A 386 -35.95 -10.63 -23.64
CA ASP A 386 -36.86 -9.88 -22.77
C ASP A 386 -37.07 -10.59 -21.41
N GLU A 387 -37.11 -11.92 -21.42
CA GLU A 387 -37.13 -12.74 -20.19
C GLU A 387 -35.87 -12.56 -19.36
N MET A 388 -34.68 -12.47 -19.99
CA MET A 388 -33.41 -12.21 -19.32
C MET A 388 -33.40 -10.83 -18.64
N VAL A 389 -33.97 -9.80 -19.28
CA VAL A 389 -34.06 -8.46 -18.69
C VAL A 389 -34.92 -8.49 -17.41
N GLU A 390 -36.12 -9.13 -17.49
CA GLU A 390 -36.99 -9.22 -16.31
C GLU A 390 -36.35 -10.08 -15.20
N ALA A 391 -35.68 -11.18 -15.55
CA ALA A 391 -35.00 -12.03 -14.58
C ALA A 391 -33.88 -11.26 -13.83
N ALA A 392 -33.09 -10.45 -14.53
CA ALA A 392 -32.10 -9.58 -13.89
C ALA A 392 -32.76 -8.58 -12.93
N GLY A 393 -33.88 -8.00 -13.34
CA GLY A 393 -34.65 -7.10 -12.48
C GLY A 393 -35.18 -7.78 -11.20
N VAL A 394 -35.74 -8.98 -11.32
CA VAL A 394 -36.21 -9.77 -10.17
C VAL A 394 -35.05 -10.14 -9.23
N GLN A 395 -33.90 -10.55 -9.78
CA GLN A 395 -32.72 -10.91 -9.02
C GLN A 395 -32.19 -9.72 -8.20
N ILE A 396 -32.03 -8.56 -8.84
CA ILE A 396 -31.56 -7.34 -8.16
C ILE A 396 -32.58 -6.82 -7.15
N GLU A 397 -33.89 -6.92 -7.46
CA GLU A 397 -34.92 -6.54 -6.51
C GLU A 397 -34.89 -7.39 -5.24
N ALA A 398 -34.75 -8.73 -5.36
CA ALA A 398 -34.71 -9.66 -4.23
C ALA A 398 -33.51 -9.34 -3.30
N VAL A 399 -32.32 -9.17 -3.86
CA VAL A 399 -31.12 -8.77 -3.12
C VAL A 399 -31.31 -7.41 -2.45
N THR A 400 -31.87 -6.45 -3.17
CA THR A 400 -32.07 -5.09 -2.68
C THR A 400 -33.02 -5.05 -1.47
N ARG A 401 -34.15 -5.80 -1.50
CA ARG A 401 -35.08 -5.87 -0.37
C ARG A 401 -34.43 -6.32 0.93
N VAL A 402 -33.50 -7.24 0.87
CA VAL A 402 -32.75 -7.74 2.02
C VAL A 402 -31.77 -6.68 2.54
N VAL A 403 -30.95 -6.11 1.65
CA VAL A 403 -29.86 -5.21 2.04
C VAL A 403 -30.35 -3.85 2.56
N VAL A 404 -31.47 -3.32 2.03
CA VAL A 404 -32.04 -2.05 2.54
C VAL A 404 -32.69 -2.23 3.91
N ASN A 405 -33.10 -3.45 4.26
CA ASN A 405 -33.73 -3.73 5.54
C ASN A 405 -32.68 -3.79 6.67
N ARG A 406 -32.67 -2.74 7.50
CA ARG A 406 -31.69 -2.61 8.59
C ARG A 406 -31.85 -3.66 9.72
N GLN A 407 -32.95 -4.36 9.79
CA GLN A 407 -33.14 -5.47 10.75
C GLN A 407 -32.45 -6.75 10.24
N LEU A 408 -32.44 -6.96 8.91
CA LEU A 408 -31.79 -8.10 8.27
C LEU A 408 -30.30 -7.84 8.02
N ALA A 409 -29.97 -6.66 7.54
CA ALA A 409 -28.61 -6.23 7.23
C ALA A 409 -28.28 -4.91 7.97
N PRO A 410 -27.96 -4.96 9.27
CA PRO A 410 -27.57 -3.77 10.04
C PRO A 410 -26.20 -3.26 9.57
N ALA A 411 -25.90 -2.00 9.90
CA ALA A 411 -24.51 -1.51 9.88
C ALA A 411 -23.73 -2.03 11.10
N VAL A 412 -22.42 -1.92 11.06
CA VAL A 412 -21.58 -2.16 12.24
C VAL A 412 -22.05 -1.24 13.38
N ASP A 413 -22.28 -1.81 14.56
CA ASP A 413 -22.75 -1.09 15.74
C ASP A 413 -21.57 -0.57 16.57
N LEU A 414 -21.24 0.70 16.37
CA LEU A 414 -20.16 1.37 17.10
C LEU A 414 -20.54 1.73 18.58
N GLU A 415 -21.84 1.71 18.93
CA GLU A 415 -22.25 1.92 20.32
C GLU A 415 -22.03 0.64 21.12
N ALA A 416 -22.37 -0.51 20.54
CA ALA A 416 -22.14 -1.82 21.16
C ALA A 416 -20.66 -2.24 21.15
N SER A 417 -19.90 -1.81 20.15
CA SER A 417 -18.48 -2.18 19.94
C SER A 417 -17.65 -0.95 19.56
N PRO A 418 -17.33 -0.06 20.47
CA PRO A 418 -16.67 1.22 20.18
C PRO A 418 -15.25 1.08 19.61
N THR A 419 -14.57 -0.03 19.83
CA THR A 419 -13.17 -0.30 19.41
C THR A 419 -13.07 -1.05 18.09
N ILE A 420 -14.18 -1.56 17.56
CA ILE A 420 -14.19 -2.52 16.45
C ILE A 420 -13.39 -2.08 15.21
N ILE A 421 -13.39 -0.80 14.88
CA ILE A 421 -12.59 -0.29 13.74
C ILE A 421 -11.10 -0.28 14.12
N GLY A 422 -10.76 0.07 15.36
CA GLY A 422 -9.40 -0.03 15.88
C GLY A 422 -8.87 -1.46 15.85
N ASP A 423 -9.73 -2.41 16.23
CA ASP A 423 -9.39 -3.85 16.25
C ASP A 423 -9.16 -4.40 14.83
N MET A 424 -9.80 -3.82 13.80
CA MET A 424 -9.55 -4.13 12.38
C MET A 424 -8.30 -3.46 11.81
N THR A 425 -7.78 -2.42 12.48
CA THR A 425 -6.66 -1.61 11.96
C THR A 425 -5.33 -2.33 12.11
N PHE A 426 -5.13 -3.06 13.20
CA PHE A 426 -3.94 -3.85 13.45
C PHE A 426 -4.33 -5.26 13.86
N ASN A 427 -3.67 -6.27 13.27
CA ASN A 427 -3.93 -7.66 13.63
C ASN A 427 -3.04 -8.15 14.77
N ASN A 428 -1.89 -7.50 15.00
CA ASN A 428 -0.92 -7.86 16.04
C ASN A 428 -0.38 -9.30 15.95
N GLU A 429 -0.51 -9.93 14.79
CA GLU A 429 -0.01 -11.28 14.54
C GLU A 429 1.44 -11.23 14.06
N ALA A 430 2.18 -12.28 14.36
CA ALA A 430 3.54 -12.49 13.88
C ALA A 430 3.67 -13.89 13.31
N ILE A 431 4.56 -14.05 12.33
CA ILE A 431 4.91 -15.37 11.82
C ILE A 431 6.00 -16.01 12.67
N GLU A 432 5.99 -17.32 12.73
CA GLU A 432 7.14 -18.10 13.20
C GLU A 432 8.05 -18.38 12.01
N LEU A 433 9.34 -18.11 12.18
CA LEU A 433 10.36 -18.43 11.18
C LEU A 433 10.71 -19.91 11.30
N VAL A 434 10.14 -20.73 10.45
CA VAL A 434 10.33 -22.17 10.43
C VAL A 434 11.04 -22.60 9.15
N GLY A 435 12.27 -23.06 9.27
CA GLY A 435 13.04 -23.54 8.12
C GLY A 435 14.06 -22.55 7.59
N ARG A 436 14.47 -22.77 6.35
CA ARG A 436 15.49 -21.98 5.66
C ARG A 436 15.17 -21.94 4.18
N ALA A 437 15.32 -20.79 3.55
CA ALA A 437 15.11 -20.61 2.11
C ALA A 437 16.08 -21.50 1.30
N GLY A 438 15.51 -22.23 0.34
CA GLY A 438 16.26 -23.16 -0.49
C GLY A 438 17.04 -22.53 -1.65
N ASP A 439 16.84 -21.23 -1.89
CA ASP A 439 17.34 -20.50 -3.06
C ASP A 439 18.61 -19.66 -2.80
N LEU A 440 19.23 -19.79 -1.63
CA LEU A 440 20.42 -19.00 -1.27
C LEU A 440 21.60 -19.28 -2.21
N LEU A 441 22.29 -18.23 -2.63
CA LEU A 441 23.44 -18.32 -3.54
C LEU A 441 24.69 -18.86 -2.86
N ALA A 442 24.85 -18.65 -1.55
CA ALA A 442 25.96 -19.11 -0.76
C ALA A 442 25.57 -19.29 0.71
N GLU A 443 26.38 -20.05 1.45
CA GLU A 443 26.28 -20.13 2.91
C GLU A 443 26.61 -18.76 3.54
N PRO A 444 25.66 -18.13 4.27
CA PRO A 444 25.86 -16.81 4.84
C PRO A 444 27.15 -16.67 5.66
N ALA A 445 27.42 -17.66 6.52
CA ALA A 445 28.62 -17.68 7.38
C ALA A 445 29.94 -17.78 6.59
N GLU A 446 29.91 -18.12 5.30
CA GLU A 446 31.09 -18.20 4.47
C GLU A 446 31.39 -16.92 3.71
N THR A 447 30.43 -16.00 3.62
CA THR A 447 30.58 -14.73 2.90
C THR A 447 31.45 -13.73 3.66
N GLY A 448 32.09 -12.82 2.93
CA GLY A 448 32.98 -11.82 3.51
C GLY A 448 32.26 -10.83 4.42
N ALA A 449 31.05 -10.43 4.04
CA ALA A 449 30.23 -9.48 4.81
C ALA A 449 29.84 -10.05 6.17
N VAL A 450 29.26 -11.25 6.22
CA VAL A 450 28.84 -11.92 7.46
C VAL A 450 30.05 -12.21 8.35
N LYS A 451 31.14 -12.77 7.78
CA LYS A 451 32.37 -13.01 8.53
C LYS A 451 32.95 -11.72 9.16
N SER A 452 32.82 -10.60 8.49
CA SER A 452 33.25 -9.32 9.03
C SER A 452 32.45 -8.92 10.27
N ILE A 453 31.14 -9.06 10.24
CA ILE A 453 30.25 -8.74 11.38
C ILE A 453 30.48 -9.74 12.52
N MET A 454 30.56 -11.03 12.22
CA MET A 454 30.77 -12.08 13.23
C MET A 454 32.07 -11.93 14.04
N ARG A 455 33.08 -11.26 13.48
CA ARG A 455 34.36 -10.99 14.15
C ARG A 455 34.34 -9.80 15.09
N LYS A 456 33.30 -8.96 15.00
CA LYS A 456 33.16 -7.78 15.83
C LYS A 456 32.69 -8.16 17.24
N ALA A 457 33.18 -7.41 18.25
CA ALA A 457 32.64 -7.53 19.60
C ALA A 457 31.14 -7.18 19.65
N ARG A 458 30.40 -7.90 20.44
CA ARG A 458 28.93 -7.66 20.59
C ARG A 458 28.68 -6.42 21.45
N SER A 459 29.48 -6.23 22.53
CA SER A 459 29.49 -4.99 23.32
C SER A 459 30.43 -3.96 22.71
N GLY A 460 30.03 -2.70 22.73
CA GLY A 460 30.85 -1.56 22.34
C GLY A 460 31.79 -1.05 23.44
N ILE A 461 31.77 -1.70 24.62
CA ILE A 461 32.62 -1.35 25.76
C ILE A 461 33.70 -2.42 25.91
N ALA A 462 34.97 -2.02 25.97
CA ALA A 462 36.09 -2.87 26.24
C ALA A 462 36.21 -3.21 27.73
N GLU A 463 37.03 -4.22 28.08
CA GLU A 463 37.24 -4.63 29.47
C GLU A 463 37.77 -3.51 30.39
N ASP A 464 38.48 -2.54 29.82
CA ASP A 464 38.97 -1.36 30.53
C ASP A 464 37.94 -0.22 30.65
N GLY A 465 36.70 -0.45 30.20
CA GLY A 465 35.61 0.54 30.19
C GLY A 465 35.67 1.52 29.03
N SER A 466 36.66 1.45 28.12
CA SER A 466 36.73 2.34 26.95
C SER A 466 35.75 1.92 25.84
N GLN A 467 35.22 2.90 25.11
CA GLN A 467 34.35 2.61 23.95
C GLN A 467 35.19 2.09 22.76
N LEU A 468 34.71 0.99 22.17
CA LEU A 468 35.30 0.41 20.98
C LEU A 468 34.93 1.21 19.73
N SER A 469 35.82 1.20 18.73
CA SER A 469 35.52 1.83 17.44
C SER A 469 34.48 1.02 16.64
N PRO A 470 33.80 1.65 15.67
CA PRO A 470 32.85 0.98 14.75
C PRO A 470 33.42 -0.18 13.93
N MET A 471 34.78 -0.20 13.79
CA MET A 471 35.49 -1.29 13.12
C MET A 471 35.64 -2.54 14.00
N ARG A 472 35.58 -2.39 15.33
CA ARG A 472 35.82 -3.45 16.30
C ARG A 472 34.58 -4.00 16.97
N ALA A 473 33.48 -3.20 17.03
CA ALA A 473 32.23 -3.60 17.63
C ALA A 473 31.09 -3.50 16.63
N VAL A 474 30.00 -4.26 16.90
CA VAL A 474 28.78 -4.24 16.09
C VAL A 474 28.13 -2.87 16.18
N THR A 475 27.85 -2.30 15.01
CA THR A 475 27.22 -1.00 14.87
C THR A 475 25.70 -1.15 14.68
N LEU A 476 24.96 -0.03 14.77
CA LEU A 476 23.52 -0.02 14.47
C LEU A 476 23.24 -0.53 13.05
N ARG A 477 24.07 -0.14 12.07
CA ARG A 477 23.98 -0.64 10.68
C ARG A 477 24.18 -2.15 10.62
N ASP A 478 25.20 -2.69 11.30
CA ASP A 478 25.44 -4.14 11.34
C ASP A 478 24.27 -4.88 11.99
N ALA A 479 23.68 -4.32 13.05
CA ALA A 479 22.55 -4.87 13.78
C ALA A 479 21.29 -4.97 12.92
N LEU A 480 20.97 -3.90 12.17
CA LEU A 480 19.91 -3.91 11.15
C LEU A 480 20.16 -4.95 10.07
N SER A 481 21.42 -4.99 9.54
CA SER A 481 21.83 -5.99 8.56
C SER A 481 21.60 -7.42 9.06
N GLU A 482 21.99 -7.74 10.29
CA GLU A 482 21.78 -9.08 10.86
C GLU A 482 20.30 -9.46 10.95
N ALA A 483 19.44 -8.54 11.41
CA ALA A 483 17.99 -8.80 11.52
C ALA A 483 17.37 -9.03 10.15
N ILE A 484 17.65 -8.17 9.17
CA ILE A 484 17.09 -8.27 7.81
C ILE A 484 17.59 -9.53 7.11
N LEU A 485 18.89 -9.81 7.20
CA LEU A 485 19.46 -11.01 6.57
C LEU A 485 18.90 -12.29 7.19
N HIS A 486 18.69 -12.31 8.50
CA HIS A 486 18.07 -13.44 9.19
C HIS A 486 16.68 -13.77 8.60
N HIS A 487 15.84 -12.75 8.43
CA HIS A 487 14.51 -12.93 7.82
C HIS A 487 14.60 -13.35 6.34
N LEU A 488 15.49 -12.75 5.55
CA LEU A 488 15.71 -13.17 4.17
C LEU A 488 16.20 -14.63 4.05
N ILE A 489 16.89 -15.15 5.04
CA ILE A 489 17.33 -16.55 5.08
C ILE A 489 16.19 -17.49 5.44
N HIS A 490 15.26 -17.09 6.31
CA HIS A 490 14.27 -17.98 6.90
C HIS A 490 12.84 -17.79 6.38
N ASP A 491 12.59 -16.76 5.56
CA ASP A 491 11.29 -16.47 4.96
C ASP A 491 11.44 -16.33 3.43
N GLU A 492 11.02 -17.34 2.68
CA GLU A 492 11.05 -17.34 1.20
C GLU A 492 10.07 -16.33 0.59
N SER A 493 9.05 -15.92 1.33
CA SER A 493 8.07 -14.93 0.86
C SER A 493 8.58 -13.49 0.93
N LEU A 494 9.65 -13.26 1.70
CA LEU A 494 10.21 -11.93 1.91
C LEU A 494 11.09 -11.51 0.72
N ILE A 495 10.77 -10.33 0.16
CA ILE A 495 11.60 -9.63 -0.82
C ILE A 495 12.12 -8.32 -0.24
N ALA A 496 13.29 -7.92 -0.71
CA ALA A 496 13.91 -6.66 -0.34
C ALA A 496 14.25 -5.84 -1.59
N TYR A 497 13.84 -4.58 -1.64
CA TYR A 497 14.21 -3.70 -2.75
C TYR A 497 14.10 -2.21 -2.37
N GLY A 498 14.60 -1.39 -3.26
CA GLY A 498 14.66 0.05 -3.20
C GLY A 498 15.75 0.52 -4.17
N GLU A 499 16.09 1.78 -4.11
CA GLU A 499 17.15 2.35 -4.93
C GLU A 499 18.51 1.79 -4.50
N GLU A 500 19.25 1.18 -5.45
CA GLU A 500 20.58 0.61 -5.25
C GLU A 500 20.71 -0.41 -4.09
N CYS A 501 19.60 -1.06 -3.68
CA CYS A 501 19.58 -1.98 -2.54
C CYS A 501 20.44 -3.21 -2.75
N ARG A 502 20.56 -3.73 -3.99
CA ARG A 502 21.32 -4.94 -4.25
C ARG A 502 22.82 -4.74 -4.34
N ASP A 503 23.25 -4.02 -5.36
CA ASP A 503 24.68 -4.00 -5.71
C ASP A 503 25.49 -3.07 -4.80
N TRP A 504 24.90 -1.97 -4.40
CA TRP A 504 25.53 -1.00 -3.50
C TRP A 504 25.22 -1.29 -2.03
N GLY A 505 24.14 -1.98 -1.76
CA GLY A 505 23.69 -2.36 -0.42
C GLY A 505 22.71 -1.36 0.20
N GLY A 506 21.98 -0.62 -0.63
CA GLY A 506 21.14 0.49 -0.23
C GLY A 506 21.93 1.78 -0.05
N ALA A 507 21.25 2.89 0.12
CA ALA A 507 21.84 4.22 0.21
C ALA A 507 22.91 4.31 1.31
N PHE A 508 22.74 3.62 2.41
CA PHE A 508 23.60 3.68 3.60
C PHE A 508 24.24 2.34 3.97
N GLY A 509 24.20 1.37 3.06
CA GLY A 509 24.95 0.12 3.15
C GLY A 509 24.40 -0.90 4.15
N VAL A 510 23.13 -0.83 4.50
CA VAL A 510 22.49 -1.81 5.39
C VAL A 510 22.38 -3.20 4.72
N HIS A 511 22.16 -3.26 3.40
CA HIS A 511 22.12 -4.51 2.63
C HIS A 511 23.49 -4.90 2.03
N ARG A 512 24.59 -4.27 2.46
CA ARG A 512 25.92 -4.53 1.88
C ARG A 512 26.33 -6.00 2.03
N GLY A 513 26.67 -6.62 0.90
CA GLY A 513 27.09 -8.02 0.83
C GLY A 513 25.94 -9.04 0.74
N PHE A 514 24.68 -8.61 0.81
CA PHE A 514 23.54 -9.50 0.64
C PHE A 514 23.47 -10.08 -0.77
N ALA A 515 23.97 -9.37 -1.77
CA ALA A 515 24.01 -9.84 -3.17
C ALA A 515 24.82 -11.12 -3.37
N ASP A 516 25.73 -11.46 -2.43
CA ASP A 516 26.49 -12.72 -2.46
C ASP A 516 25.67 -13.90 -1.90
N ILE A 517 24.57 -13.63 -1.19
CA ILE A 517 23.76 -14.62 -0.47
C ILE A 517 22.37 -14.75 -1.07
N ILE A 518 21.75 -13.60 -1.35
CA ILE A 518 20.33 -13.52 -1.74
C ILE A 518 20.23 -13.38 -3.28
N PRO A 519 19.41 -14.21 -3.95
CA PRO A 519 19.25 -14.15 -5.39
C PRO A 519 18.55 -12.87 -5.87
N TYR A 520 18.66 -12.57 -7.17
CA TYR A 520 18.08 -11.35 -7.76
C TYR A 520 16.58 -11.23 -7.56
N HIS A 521 15.84 -12.31 -7.63
CA HIS A 521 14.39 -12.28 -7.49
C HIS A 521 13.89 -11.96 -6.06
N ARG A 522 14.80 -12.01 -5.06
CA ARG A 522 14.47 -11.69 -3.67
C ARG A 522 15.15 -10.41 -3.16
N LEU A 523 16.23 -9.98 -3.83
CA LEU A 523 16.90 -8.71 -3.54
C LEU A 523 17.26 -8.04 -4.86
N PHE A 524 16.65 -6.90 -5.18
CA PHE A 524 16.85 -6.21 -6.44
C PHE A 524 16.78 -4.69 -6.31
N ASN A 525 17.22 -3.98 -7.34
CA ASN A 525 17.13 -2.53 -7.40
C ASN A 525 15.82 -2.11 -8.04
N SER A 526 15.14 -1.14 -7.44
CA SER A 526 14.00 -0.45 -8.08
C SER A 526 14.49 0.67 -9.01
N PRO A 527 13.64 1.18 -9.89
CA PRO A 527 13.85 2.50 -10.47
C PRO A 527 13.78 3.57 -9.37
N ILE A 528 14.24 4.78 -9.66
CA ILE A 528 13.98 5.96 -8.80
C ILE A 528 12.50 6.32 -8.99
N SER A 529 11.67 5.84 -8.10
CA SER A 529 10.20 5.96 -8.17
C SER A 529 9.58 5.58 -6.82
N GLU A 530 9.58 6.49 -5.89
CA GLU A 530 9.19 6.23 -4.50
C GLU A 530 7.74 5.75 -4.37
N ALA A 531 6.84 6.30 -5.19
CA ALA A 531 5.44 5.87 -5.21
C ALA A 531 5.32 4.42 -5.69
N ALA A 532 6.01 4.03 -6.77
CA ALA A 532 6.00 2.65 -7.23
C ALA A 532 6.70 1.69 -6.26
N ILE A 533 7.76 2.11 -5.56
CA ILE A 533 8.43 1.30 -4.53
C ILE A 533 7.43 0.89 -3.45
N VAL A 534 6.70 1.86 -2.89
CA VAL A 534 5.74 1.58 -1.81
C VAL A 534 4.49 0.87 -2.33
N SER A 535 3.93 1.32 -3.44
CA SER A 535 2.71 0.74 -4.02
C SER A 535 2.89 -0.73 -4.43
N THR A 536 4.04 -1.08 -5.01
CA THR A 536 4.34 -2.48 -5.37
C THR A 536 4.56 -3.34 -4.13
N ALA A 537 5.14 -2.81 -3.05
CA ALA A 537 5.23 -3.52 -1.77
C ALA A 537 3.84 -3.81 -1.19
N VAL A 538 2.94 -2.82 -1.22
CA VAL A 538 1.53 -3.01 -0.81
C VAL A 538 0.86 -4.11 -1.64
N GLY A 539 0.96 -4.05 -2.97
CA GLY A 539 0.36 -5.04 -3.85
C GLY A 539 0.94 -6.45 -3.66
N TYR A 540 2.24 -6.56 -3.46
CA TYR A 540 2.92 -7.81 -3.16
C TYR A 540 2.42 -8.43 -1.84
N ALA A 541 2.23 -7.60 -0.82
CA ALA A 541 1.70 -8.02 0.47
C ALA A 541 0.22 -8.43 0.40
N LEU A 542 -0.63 -7.65 -0.29
CA LEU A 542 -2.04 -7.99 -0.52
C LEU A 542 -2.24 -9.32 -1.25
N ALA A 543 -1.25 -9.74 -2.06
CA ALA A 543 -1.22 -11.04 -2.72
C ALA A 543 -0.53 -12.13 -1.88
N GLY A 544 -0.32 -11.92 -0.58
CA GLY A 544 0.22 -12.91 0.36
C GLY A 544 1.74 -13.01 0.38
N GLY A 545 2.45 -11.96 -0.05
CA GLY A 545 3.90 -11.82 0.11
C GLY A 545 4.29 -11.00 1.34
N ARG A 546 5.59 -10.86 1.57
CA ARG A 546 6.17 -9.96 2.59
C ARG A 546 7.26 -9.11 1.95
N ALA A 547 7.32 -7.84 2.29
CA ALA A 547 8.30 -6.94 1.67
C ALA A 547 9.01 -6.06 2.69
N ILE A 548 10.30 -5.87 2.48
CA ILE A 548 11.06 -4.77 3.10
C ILE A 548 11.56 -3.86 1.99
N VAL A 549 11.18 -2.61 2.05
CA VAL A 549 11.55 -1.61 1.04
C VAL A 549 12.21 -0.40 1.68
N GLU A 550 13.08 0.25 0.91
CA GLU A 550 13.86 1.40 1.38
C GLU A 550 13.48 2.66 0.59
N LEU A 551 13.08 3.71 1.30
CA LEU A 551 13.14 5.09 0.81
C LEU A 551 14.42 5.73 1.33
N MET A 552 15.19 6.33 0.42
CA MET A 552 16.53 6.82 0.72
C MET A 552 16.54 7.88 1.84
N TYR A 553 15.57 8.80 1.85
CA TYR A 553 15.45 9.86 2.84
C TYR A 553 13.99 10.08 3.27
N ALA A 554 13.82 10.53 4.52
CA ALA A 554 12.52 10.91 5.07
C ALA A 554 11.85 12.04 4.26
N ASP A 555 12.66 12.94 3.70
CA ASP A 555 12.20 14.01 2.83
C ASP A 555 11.47 13.50 1.58
N PHE A 556 11.71 12.25 1.15
CA PHE A 556 11.11 11.65 -0.04
C PHE A 556 9.76 10.96 0.25
N ILE A 557 9.33 10.87 1.51
CA ILE A 557 8.00 10.37 1.91
C ILE A 557 6.90 11.06 1.11
N GLY A 558 7.05 12.36 0.85
CA GLY A 558 6.08 13.14 0.08
C GLY A 558 5.87 12.64 -1.35
N ARG A 559 6.85 11.96 -1.96
CA ARG A 559 6.73 11.35 -3.30
C ARG A 559 5.85 10.09 -3.30
N ALA A 560 5.81 9.39 -2.17
CA ALA A 560 4.99 8.20 -1.94
C ALA A 560 3.83 8.47 -0.95
N GLY A 561 3.37 9.70 -0.88
CA GLY A 561 2.40 10.13 0.15
C GLY A 561 1.10 9.35 0.10
N ASP A 562 0.49 9.16 -1.07
CA ASP A 562 -0.73 8.36 -1.21
C ASP A 562 -0.49 6.89 -0.81
N GLU A 563 0.60 6.33 -1.31
CA GLU A 563 0.95 4.93 -1.11
C GLU A 563 1.17 4.59 0.37
N ILE A 564 1.70 5.55 1.14
CA ILE A 564 1.88 5.41 2.59
C ILE A 564 0.58 5.69 3.33
N PHE A 565 -0.07 6.85 3.07
CA PHE A 565 -1.17 7.36 3.91
C PHE A 565 -2.53 6.70 3.60
N ASN A 566 -2.75 6.27 2.37
CA ASN A 566 -4.01 5.68 1.93
C ASN A 566 -3.89 4.18 1.63
N GLN A 567 -2.78 3.74 1.02
CA GLN A 567 -2.64 2.36 0.59
C GLN A 567 -2.09 1.50 1.75
N LEU A 568 -0.86 1.77 2.18
CA LEU A 568 -0.21 1.00 3.24
C LEU A 568 -0.97 1.06 4.57
N ALA A 569 -1.43 2.26 4.94
CA ALA A 569 -2.08 2.48 6.24
C ALA A 569 -3.49 1.90 6.36
N LYS A 570 -4.26 1.78 5.26
CA LYS A 570 -5.72 1.62 5.37
C LYS A 570 -6.28 0.28 4.91
N TRP A 571 -5.62 -0.47 4.04
CA TRP A 571 -6.21 -1.68 3.45
C TRP A 571 -6.58 -2.75 4.47
N GLN A 572 -5.84 -2.88 5.58
CA GLN A 572 -6.25 -3.80 6.65
C GLN A 572 -7.62 -3.44 7.22
N ALA A 573 -7.81 -2.21 7.68
CA ALA A 573 -9.09 -1.77 8.22
C ALA A 573 -10.20 -1.80 7.16
N MET A 574 -9.90 -1.38 5.92
CA MET A 574 -10.87 -1.36 4.81
C MET A 574 -11.30 -2.76 4.34
N SER A 575 -10.51 -3.78 4.63
CA SER A 575 -10.86 -5.19 4.44
C SER A 575 -11.50 -5.83 5.67
N ALA A 576 -11.88 -5.04 6.67
CA ALA A 576 -12.34 -5.54 7.96
C ALA A 576 -11.34 -6.48 8.66
N GLY A 577 -10.05 -6.31 8.41
CA GLY A 577 -8.99 -7.14 8.99
C GLY A 577 -8.71 -8.44 8.23
N GLU A 578 -9.37 -8.69 7.09
CA GLU A 578 -9.16 -9.92 6.29
C GLU A 578 -7.81 -9.92 5.55
N LEU A 579 -7.38 -8.76 5.05
CA LEU A 579 -6.10 -8.63 4.38
C LEU A 579 -4.99 -8.29 5.37
N ARG A 580 -3.79 -8.79 5.09
CA ARG A 580 -2.57 -8.53 5.85
C ARG A 580 -1.62 -7.67 5.01
N LEU A 581 -0.88 -6.78 5.69
CA LEU A 581 0.08 -5.90 5.04
C LEU A 581 1.47 -6.00 5.70
N PRO A 582 2.15 -7.13 5.60
CA PRO A 582 3.50 -7.32 6.15
C PRO A 582 4.53 -6.56 5.30
N VAL A 583 4.50 -5.26 5.37
CA VAL A 583 5.44 -4.36 4.70
C VAL A 583 6.23 -3.59 5.74
N VAL A 584 7.54 -3.71 5.67
CA VAL A 584 8.47 -2.88 6.43
C VAL A 584 9.03 -1.81 5.49
N LEU A 585 8.72 -0.55 5.78
CA LEU A 585 9.25 0.60 5.05
C LEU A 585 10.36 1.25 5.87
N ARG A 586 11.61 1.07 5.42
CA ARG A 586 12.80 1.70 5.99
C ARG A 586 12.96 3.09 5.41
N VAL A 587 13.19 4.06 6.29
CA VAL A 587 13.31 5.48 5.89
C VAL A 587 14.47 6.10 6.67
N SER A 588 15.49 6.63 5.99
CA SER A 588 16.57 7.28 6.71
C SER A 588 16.28 8.76 6.98
N VAL A 589 16.65 9.22 8.16
CA VAL A 589 16.73 10.63 8.49
C VAL A 589 18.18 11.08 8.25
N GLY A 590 18.36 11.97 7.27
CA GLY A 590 19.68 12.41 6.83
C GLY A 590 20.39 13.28 7.85
N SER A 591 21.68 13.47 7.63
CA SER A 591 22.54 14.35 8.42
C SER A 591 23.54 15.05 7.52
N LYS A 592 23.68 16.35 7.69
CA LYS A 592 24.65 17.23 6.99
C LYS A 592 24.37 17.48 5.50
N TYR A 593 23.26 16.98 4.98
CA TYR A 593 22.90 17.17 3.56
C TYR A 593 21.98 18.38 3.30
N GLY A 594 21.43 19.00 4.35
CA GLY A 594 20.61 20.20 4.25
C GLY A 594 19.17 19.97 3.86
N ALA A 595 18.51 20.99 3.38
CA ALA A 595 17.07 21.22 3.34
C ALA A 595 16.19 20.08 2.83
N GLN A 596 16.63 19.29 1.84
CA GLN A 596 15.81 18.24 1.21
C GLN A 596 16.28 16.82 1.58
N HIS A 597 17.16 16.65 2.58
CA HIS A 597 17.76 15.38 2.92
C HIS A 597 18.00 15.18 4.43
N SER A 598 17.67 16.17 5.27
CA SER A 598 17.99 16.13 6.71
C SER A 598 16.79 16.43 7.61
N GLN A 599 15.59 16.51 7.06
CA GLN A 599 14.39 16.79 7.85
C GLN A 599 13.87 15.52 8.52
N ASP A 600 13.53 15.59 9.81
CA ASP A 600 12.84 14.53 10.52
C ASP A 600 11.31 14.66 10.28
N TRP A 601 10.74 13.67 9.59
CA TRP A 601 9.33 13.60 9.25
C TRP A 601 8.56 12.55 10.07
N THR A 602 9.11 12.07 11.19
CA THR A 602 8.44 11.08 12.07
C THR A 602 7.05 11.53 12.49
N SER A 603 6.89 12.82 12.82
CA SER A 603 5.61 13.38 13.26
C SER A 603 4.50 13.28 12.22
N LEU A 604 4.85 13.35 10.93
CA LEU A 604 3.87 13.24 9.84
C LEU A 604 3.23 11.84 9.82
N VAL A 605 4.02 10.80 9.95
CA VAL A 605 3.54 9.41 9.84
C VAL A 605 2.92 8.90 11.14
N THR A 606 3.34 9.41 12.30
CA THR A 606 2.68 9.09 13.59
C THR A 606 1.25 9.63 13.68
N HIS A 607 0.89 10.60 12.83
CA HIS A 607 -0.47 11.12 12.71
C HIS A 607 -1.39 10.21 11.88
N VAL A 608 -0.84 9.27 11.11
CA VAL A 608 -1.60 8.41 10.19
C VAL A 608 -2.02 7.12 10.90
N PRO A 609 -3.33 6.90 11.15
CA PRO A 609 -3.79 5.63 11.72
C PRO A 609 -3.47 4.46 10.77
N GLY A 610 -3.10 3.31 11.35
CA GLY A 610 -2.82 2.08 10.60
C GLY A 610 -1.34 1.84 10.29
N LEU A 611 -0.43 2.70 10.75
CA LEU A 611 1.02 2.50 10.64
C LEU A 611 1.63 2.25 12.02
N ARG A 612 2.48 1.22 12.13
CA ARG A 612 3.45 1.09 13.21
C ARG A 612 4.63 2.01 12.91
N VAL A 613 5.17 2.66 13.93
CA VAL A 613 6.30 3.58 13.76
C VAL A 613 7.34 3.32 14.84
N ILE A 614 8.56 2.99 14.43
CA ILE A 614 9.69 2.75 15.33
C ILE A 614 10.88 3.63 14.94
N TYR A 615 11.66 4.01 15.93
CA TYR A 615 12.86 4.83 15.76
C TYR A 615 13.96 4.40 16.75
N PRO A 616 14.65 3.26 16.49
CA PRO A 616 15.69 2.76 17.39
C PRO A 616 16.90 3.69 17.45
N ALA A 617 17.44 3.87 18.65
CA ALA A 617 18.63 4.70 18.88
C ALA A 617 19.88 3.88 19.22
N THR A 618 19.76 2.59 19.54
CA THR A 618 20.90 1.71 19.89
C THR A 618 20.97 0.50 18.97
N PRO A 619 22.14 -0.12 18.81
CA PRO A 619 22.28 -1.33 18.00
C PRO A 619 21.43 -2.51 18.48
N HIS A 620 21.33 -2.72 19.78
CA HIS A 620 20.50 -3.75 20.39
C HIS A 620 19.04 -3.57 20.00
N ASP A 621 18.51 -2.35 20.20
CA ASP A 621 17.12 -2.05 19.85
C ASP A 621 16.86 -2.11 18.36
N ALA A 622 17.81 -1.64 17.54
CA ALA A 622 17.70 -1.69 16.09
C ALA A 622 17.55 -3.14 15.59
N LYS A 623 18.33 -4.09 16.14
CA LYS A 623 18.20 -5.50 15.80
C LYS A 623 16.87 -6.08 16.25
N GLY A 624 16.50 -5.85 17.51
CA GLY A 624 15.30 -6.46 18.11
C GLY A 624 14.00 -5.91 17.55
N LEU A 625 13.90 -4.59 17.36
CA LEU A 625 12.69 -3.96 16.79
C LEU A 625 12.55 -4.27 15.29
N MET A 626 13.63 -4.33 14.52
CA MET A 626 13.61 -4.76 13.13
C MET A 626 13.16 -6.23 13.02
N ALA A 627 13.61 -7.10 13.91
CA ALA A 627 13.17 -8.49 13.96
C ALA A 627 11.65 -8.58 14.19
N THR A 628 11.12 -7.79 15.13
CA THR A 628 9.67 -7.71 15.40
C THR A 628 8.90 -7.14 14.22
N ALA A 629 9.43 -6.07 13.58
CA ALA A 629 8.80 -5.50 12.40
C ALA A 629 8.67 -6.51 11.25
N LEU A 630 9.73 -7.27 10.99
CA LEU A 630 9.77 -8.25 9.90
C LEU A 630 8.97 -9.52 10.18
N SER A 631 8.79 -9.92 11.44
CA SER A 631 7.90 -11.02 11.78
C SER A 631 6.43 -10.62 11.80
N GLY A 632 6.12 -9.35 12.06
CA GLY A 632 4.75 -8.84 12.16
C GLY A 632 4.00 -8.86 10.82
N ASN A 633 2.67 -8.86 10.90
CA ASN A 633 1.79 -8.76 9.72
C ASN A 633 1.22 -7.34 9.52
N ASP A 634 1.55 -6.41 10.41
CA ASP A 634 1.12 -5.01 10.34
C ASP A 634 2.17 -4.14 9.62
N PRO A 635 1.75 -3.12 8.86
CA PRO A 635 2.68 -2.25 8.17
C PRO A 635 3.51 -1.44 9.17
N THR A 636 4.83 -1.47 9.01
CA THR A 636 5.76 -0.83 9.94
C THR A 636 6.71 0.12 9.22
N MET A 637 6.76 1.37 9.68
CA MET A 637 7.76 2.35 9.26
C MET A 637 8.91 2.35 10.26
N VAL A 638 10.13 2.19 9.75
CA VAL A 638 11.37 2.18 10.53
C VAL A 638 12.17 3.42 10.18
N PHE A 639 12.27 4.36 11.11
CA PHE A 639 13.15 5.51 10.96
C PHE A 639 14.56 5.17 11.40
N GLU A 640 15.54 5.57 10.61
CA GLU A 640 16.95 5.28 10.81
C GLU A 640 17.75 6.57 10.70
N SER A 641 18.26 7.10 11.82
CA SER A 641 19.12 8.30 11.75
C SER A 641 20.51 7.98 11.22
N GLN A 642 20.98 8.73 10.26
CA GLN A 642 22.34 8.61 9.72
C GLN A 642 23.41 8.91 10.78
N ARG A 643 23.08 9.71 11.79
CA ARG A 643 23.96 9.98 12.94
C ARG A 643 24.25 8.73 13.76
N LEU A 644 23.39 7.69 13.65
CA LEU A 644 23.43 6.50 14.48
C LEU A 644 23.98 5.26 13.78
N TYR A 645 24.12 5.22 12.47
CA TYR A 645 24.54 4.02 11.75
C TYR A 645 25.86 3.43 12.22
N ASP A 646 26.81 4.27 12.65
CA ASP A 646 28.12 3.86 13.12
C ASP A 646 28.23 3.83 14.67
N ARG A 647 27.12 4.02 15.40
CA ARG A 647 27.11 3.86 16.86
C ARG A 647 27.25 2.39 17.24
N VAL A 648 28.04 2.13 18.28
CA VAL A 648 28.24 0.80 18.87
C VAL A 648 27.37 0.65 20.13
N GLU A 649 27.08 -0.58 20.56
CA GLU A 649 26.25 -0.86 21.72
C GLU A 649 26.99 -0.52 23.03
N THR A 650 26.41 0.35 23.84
CA THR A 650 27.00 0.81 25.10
C THR A 650 26.08 0.69 26.33
N PHE A 651 24.86 0.24 26.16
CA PHE A 651 23.84 0.15 27.21
C PHE A 651 23.65 -1.26 27.70
N GLU A 652 23.68 -2.23 26.81
CA GLU A 652 23.46 -3.63 27.18
C GLU A 652 24.79 -4.30 27.56
N PRO A 653 24.91 -4.85 28.77
CA PRO A 653 26.15 -5.45 29.23
C PRO A 653 26.69 -6.55 28.32
N ASP A 654 25.77 -7.40 27.81
CA ASP A 654 26.11 -8.49 26.90
C ASP A 654 26.19 -8.04 25.44
N GLY A 655 25.88 -6.75 25.16
CA GLY A 655 25.90 -6.15 23.85
C GLY A 655 24.72 -6.59 22.96
N VAL A 656 24.93 -6.52 21.63
CA VAL A 656 23.93 -6.93 20.66
C VAL A 656 23.83 -8.46 20.63
N PRO A 657 22.67 -9.09 20.85
CA PRO A 657 22.51 -10.54 20.78
C PRO A 657 23.02 -11.12 19.47
N ALA A 658 23.74 -12.25 19.52
CA ALA A 658 24.17 -12.96 18.30
C ALA A 658 22.98 -13.65 17.62
N ASP A 659 22.09 -14.21 18.44
CA ASP A 659 20.93 -14.94 18.00
C ASP A 659 19.75 -14.00 17.66
N TYR A 660 18.68 -14.57 17.13
CA TYR A 660 17.40 -13.87 16.90
C TYR A 660 16.78 -13.50 18.24
N ALA A 661 16.57 -12.20 18.44
CA ALA A 661 16.07 -11.64 19.71
C ALA A 661 15.11 -10.46 19.44
N PRO A 662 13.84 -10.73 19.13
CA PRO A 662 12.85 -9.67 18.89
C PRO A 662 12.54 -8.89 20.19
N ILE A 663 12.31 -7.59 20.05
CA ILE A 663 11.87 -6.69 21.13
C ILE A 663 10.43 -6.28 20.83
N PRO A 664 9.50 -6.42 21.81
CA PRO A 664 8.11 -6.00 21.61
C PRO A 664 7.99 -4.50 21.31
N PHE A 665 6.99 -4.14 20.51
CA PHE A 665 6.62 -2.74 20.33
C PHE A 665 5.85 -2.21 21.54
N GLY A 666 5.98 -0.91 21.80
CA GLY A 666 5.27 -0.26 22.92
C GLY A 666 5.98 -0.36 24.25
N GLU A 667 7.28 -0.66 24.24
CA GLU A 667 8.12 -0.68 25.43
C GLU A 667 9.24 0.35 25.31
N ALA A 668 9.26 1.37 26.16
CA ALA A 668 10.34 2.34 26.26
C ALA A 668 11.51 1.79 27.08
N ALA A 669 12.73 2.30 26.86
CA ALA A 669 13.91 1.89 27.63
C ALA A 669 14.38 2.97 28.60
N VAL A 670 14.45 2.64 29.89
CA VAL A 670 15.08 3.52 30.90
C VAL A 670 16.60 3.37 30.78
N ARG A 671 17.27 4.38 30.22
CA ARG A 671 18.74 4.41 29.99
C ARG A 671 19.50 4.97 31.20
N ARG A 672 18.86 5.84 31.96
CA ARG A 672 19.38 6.37 33.23
C ARG A 672 18.23 6.57 34.22
N THR A 673 18.44 6.21 35.48
CA THR A 673 17.51 6.55 36.58
C THR A 673 17.84 7.92 37.11
N GLY A 674 16.85 8.60 37.66
CA GLY A 674 16.99 9.92 38.34
C GLY A 674 15.67 10.32 38.97
N ASP A 675 15.73 11.19 39.99
CA ASP A 675 14.56 11.51 40.80
C ASP A 675 14.11 12.97 40.69
N ASP A 676 14.81 13.84 39.94
CA ASP A 676 14.52 15.27 39.86
C ASP A 676 13.78 15.68 38.58
N VAL A 677 14.12 15.08 37.45
CA VAL A 677 13.50 15.38 36.15
C VAL A 677 13.53 14.16 35.21
N THR A 678 12.48 13.96 34.41
CA THR A 678 12.44 12.96 33.37
C THR A 678 12.78 13.62 32.03
N ILE A 679 13.80 13.12 31.32
CA ILE A 679 14.15 13.46 29.96
C ILE A 679 13.70 12.30 29.05
N LEU A 680 12.64 12.51 28.29
CA LEU A 680 12.18 11.57 27.27
C LEU A 680 12.81 11.91 25.93
N THR A 681 13.39 10.91 25.24
CA THR A 681 14.09 11.09 23.98
C THR A 681 13.43 10.32 22.84
N ILE A 682 13.53 10.86 21.62
CA ILE A 682 13.09 10.25 20.38
C ILE A 682 14.28 10.15 19.42
N GLY A 683 14.64 8.92 19.03
CA GLY A 683 15.72 8.65 18.08
C GLY A 683 17.07 9.20 18.55
N PRO A 684 17.83 9.92 17.69
CA PRO A 684 19.21 10.34 17.98
C PRO A 684 19.35 11.29 19.16
N SER A 685 18.30 11.94 19.62
CA SER A 685 18.31 12.83 20.78
C SER A 685 18.65 12.12 22.11
N LEU A 686 18.71 10.78 22.12
CA LEU A 686 19.16 9.99 23.26
C LEU A 686 20.56 10.39 23.74
N TYR A 687 21.50 10.57 22.81
CA TYR A 687 22.89 10.80 23.17
C TYR A 687 23.14 12.19 23.78
N PRO A 688 22.71 13.30 23.17
CA PRO A 688 22.82 14.61 23.81
C PRO A 688 22.04 14.68 25.14
N ALA A 689 20.95 13.92 25.30
CA ALA A 689 20.21 13.86 26.56
C ALA A 689 20.99 13.15 27.69
N LEU A 690 21.74 12.11 27.36
CA LEU A 690 22.62 11.44 28.33
C LEU A 690 23.79 12.33 28.75
N ASP A 691 24.39 13.03 27.78
CA ASP A 691 25.47 14.01 28.05
C ASP A 691 24.91 15.15 28.95
N ALA A 692 23.71 15.65 28.64
CA ALA A 692 23.03 16.64 29.47
C ALA A 692 22.70 16.12 30.90
N ALA A 693 22.23 14.88 31.02
CA ALA A 693 21.99 14.29 32.33
C ALA A 693 23.26 14.15 33.16
N ALA A 694 24.41 13.87 32.52
CA ALA A 694 25.70 13.83 33.19
C ALA A 694 26.15 15.24 33.62
N ALA A 695 25.93 16.27 32.80
CA ALA A 695 26.24 17.66 33.14
C ALA A 695 25.32 18.19 34.25
N LEU A 696 24.00 17.87 34.23
CA LEU A 696 23.01 18.26 35.22
C LEU A 696 23.34 17.69 36.62
N ALA A 697 23.94 16.49 36.71
CA ALA A 697 24.41 15.93 37.98
C ALA A 697 25.46 16.80 38.65
N GLY A 698 26.26 17.55 37.89
CA GLY A 698 27.18 18.57 38.39
C GLY A 698 26.50 19.79 38.99
N HIS A 699 25.19 19.94 38.79
CA HIS A 699 24.31 20.95 39.38
C HIS A 699 23.38 20.39 40.44
N ASP A 700 23.66 19.20 40.99
CA ASP A 700 22.80 18.47 41.93
C ASP A 700 21.38 18.21 41.36
N VAL A 701 21.26 17.92 40.05
CA VAL A 701 20.00 17.53 39.40
C VAL A 701 20.14 16.14 38.80
N GLU A 702 19.45 15.17 39.41
CA GLU A 702 19.47 13.78 38.96
C GLU A 702 18.35 13.52 37.94
N ALA A 703 18.74 13.51 36.65
CA ALA A 703 17.83 13.30 35.53
C ALA A 703 17.69 11.81 35.20
N ALA A 704 16.43 11.36 35.10
CA ALA A 704 16.10 10.11 34.42
C ALA A 704 16.09 10.33 32.91
N VAL A 705 16.67 9.40 32.15
CA VAL A 705 16.65 9.45 30.68
C VAL A 705 15.93 8.21 30.14
N ILE A 706 14.89 8.41 29.37
CA ILE A 706 14.06 7.36 28.79
C ILE A 706 14.09 7.49 27.25
N ASP A 707 14.43 6.40 26.58
CA ASP A 707 14.40 6.28 25.13
C ASP A 707 13.06 5.69 24.69
N ALA A 708 12.30 6.43 23.89
CA ALA A 708 10.98 6.03 23.43
C ALA A 708 11.01 4.73 22.58
N ARG A 709 12.03 4.50 21.77
CA ARG A 709 12.21 3.39 20.83
C ARG A 709 11.06 3.21 19.83
N THR A 710 9.82 3.21 20.28
CA THR A 710 8.60 3.05 19.50
C THR A 710 7.68 4.24 19.66
N LEU A 711 7.14 4.76 18.55
CA LEU A 711 6.25 5.91 18.55
C LEU A 711 4.77 5.49 18.36
N VAL A 712 4.54 4.40 17.64
CA VAL A 712 3.22 3.78 17.47
C VAL A 712 3.39 2.25 17.49
N PRO A 713 2.95 1.58 18.56
CA PRO A 713 2.38 2.09 19.83
C PRO A 713 3.42 2.83 20.67
N PHE A 714 2.97 3.68 21.59
CA PHE A 714 3.80 4.45 22.50
C PHE A 714 3.62 4.01 23.94
N ASP A 715 4.70 3.91 24.72
CA ASP A 715 4.70 3.48 26.11
C ASP A 715 4.43 4.64 27.08
N TYR A 716 3.18 4.96 27.29
CA TYR A 716 2.79 5.97 28.27
C TYR A 716 3.03 5.50 29.72
N ASP A 717 2.94 4.21 30.02
CA ASP A 717 3.02 3.70 31.38
C ASP A 717 4.41 3.92 31.99
N THR A 718 5.47 3.61 31.24
CA THR A 718 6.85 3.87 31.66
C THR A 718 7.10 5.37 31.87
N ILE A 719 6.60 6.22 30.96
CA ILE A 719 6.79 7.66 31.08
C ILE A 719 6.05 8.23 32.30
N ILE A 720 4.80 7.84 32.48
CA ILE A 720 3.99 8.28 33.63
C ILE A 720 4.59 7.80 34.97
N ALA A 721 5.07 6.57 35.04
CA ALA A 721 5.76 6.05 36.21
C ALA A 721 7.01 6.88 36.59
N SER A 722 7.76 7.33 35.60
CA SER A 722 8.91 8.23 35.80
C SER A 722 8.44 9.62 36.25
N VAL A 723 7.46 10.21 35.57
CA VAL A 723 6.91 11.54 35.89
C VAL A 723 6.35 11.57 37.33
N ARG A 724 5.67 10.50 37.79
CA ARG A 724 5.21 10.40 39.17
C ARG A 724 6.32 10.47 40.21
N ARG A 725 7.52 10.05 39.85
CA ARG A 725 8.69 10.12 40.72
C ARG A 725 9.37 11.48 40.64
N THR A 726 9.50 12.05 39.45
CA THR A 726 10.29 13.26 39.22
C THR A 726 9.50 14.56 39.22
N GLY A 727 8.18 14.51 39.04
CA GLY A 727 7.31 15.68 38.95
C GLY A 727 7.53 16.56 37.71
N ARG A 728 8.57 16.31 36.87
CA ARG A 728 9.00 17.18 35.80
C ARG A 728 9.33 16.38 34.54
N LEU A 729 8.94 16.90 33.37
CA LEU A 729 9.12 16.22 32.08
C LEU A 729 9.67 17.19 31.05
N ILE A 730 10.78 16.82 30.39
CA ILE A 730 11.21 17.41 29.14
C ILE A 730 11.26 16.32 28.05
N ILE A 731 10.76 16.64 26.85
CA ILE A 731 10.75 15.73 25.70
C ILE A 731 11.67 16.31 24.62
N VAL A 732 12.66 15.54 24.21
CA VAL A 732 13.69 15.97 23.26
C VAL A 732 13.58 15.18 21.97
N SER A 733 13.55 15.90 20.84
CA SER A 733 13.47 15.32 19.50
C SER A 733 14.20 16.18 18.46
N GLU A 734 14.74 15.59 17.40
CA GLU A 734 15.30 16.32 16.25
C GLU A 734 14.22 16.79 15.28
N ALA A 735 12.98 16.34 15.40
CA ALA A 735 11.86 16.86 14.63
C ALA A 735 11.58 18.35 14.95
N VAL A 736 11.10 19.09 13.95
CA VAL A 736 10.63 20.47 14.15
C VAL A 736 9.61 20.50 15.28
N GLU A 737 9.79 21.41 16.25
CA GLU A 737 8.95 21.44 17.46
C GLU A 737 7.46 21.59 17.14
N ARG A 738 7.14 22.51 16.21
CA ARG A 738 5.75 22.81 15.86
C ARG A 738 5.05 21.59 15.24
N GLY A 739 3.95 21.15 15.91
CA GLY A 739 3.16 20.03 15.44
C GLY A 739 3.88 18.68 15.54
N SER A 740 4.94 18.58 16.34
CA SER A 740 5.69 17.35 16.54
C SER A 740 4.91 16.31 17.35
N PHE A 741 5.29 15.04 17.22
CA PHE A 741 4.79 13.96 18.06
C PHE A 741 5.11 14.21 19.55
N ALA A 742 6.22 14.86 19.85
CA ALA A 742 6.60 15.26 21.20
C ALA A 742 5.53 16.16 21.86
N ASN A 743 4.91 17.08 21.13
CA ASN A 743 3.79 17.89 21.63
C ASN A 743 2.55 17.05 21.95
N THR A 744 2.26 16.03 21.16
CA THR A 744 1.18 15.08 21.43
C THR A 744 1.45 14.31 22.73
N VAL A 745 2.69 13.85 22.92
CA VAL A 745 3.10 13.16 24.17
C VAL A 745 2.98 14.09 25.35
N ALA A 746 3.48 15.34 25.26
CA ALA A 746 3.37 16.34 26.33
C ALA A 746 1.90 16.59 26.74
N ALA A 747 1.01 16.76 25.77
CA ALA A 747 -0.41 16.95 26.03
C ALA A 747 -1.06 15.73 26.69
N ASN A 748 -0.74 14.53 26.23
CA ASN A 748 -1.27 13.29 26.81
C ASN A 748 -0.75 13.04 28.23
N VAL A 749 0.55 13.25 28.48
CA VAL A 749 1.11 13.12 29.85
C VAL A 749 0.50 14.15 30.78
N THR A 750 0.31 15.41 30.32
CA THR A 750 -0.40 16.42 31.10
C THR A 750 -1.80 15.94 31.49
N ARG A 751 -2.55 15.36 30.55
CA ARG A 751 -3.89 14.83 30.83
C ARG A 751 -3.90 13.61 31.78
N LEU A 752 -2.94 12.71 31.63
CA LEU A 752 -2.91 11.42 32.34
C LEU A 752 -2.24 11.51 33.73
N ALA A 753 -1.32 12.46 33.92
CA ALA A 753 -0.53 12.62 35.13
C ALA A 753 -0.55 14.06 35.71
N PHE A 754 -1.63 14.81 35.44
CA PHE A 754 -1.73 16.23 35.85
C PHE A 754 -1.45 16.47 37.35
N ALA A 755 -1.95 15.56 38.20
CA ALA A 755 -1.75 15.69 39.65
C ALA A 755 -0.32 15.34 40.10
N ASP A 756 0.46 14.69 39.27
CA ASP A 756 1.84 14.27 39.55
C ASP A 756 2.87 15.27 38.98
N LEU A 757 2.43 16.23 38.16
CA LEU A 757 3.29 17.25 37.57
C LEU A 757 3.46 18.46 38.48
N GLU A 758 4.71 18.85 38.75
CA GLU A 758 5.10 20.06 39.50
C GLU A 758 5.29 21.27 38.58
N ALA A 759 5.47 21.03 37.26
CA ALA A 759 5.61 22.05 36.26
C ALA A 759 5.02 21.55 34.90
N PRO A 760 4.65 22.44 33.98
CA PRO A 760 4.24 22.05 32.63
C PRO A 760 5.36 21.26 31.93
N PRO A 761 5.02 20.18 31.16
CA PRO A 761 6.00 19.50 30.33
C PRO A 761 6.64 20.44 29.30
N VAL A 762 7.93 20.34 29.12
CA VAL A 762 8.72 21.12 28.15
C VAL A 762 8.96 20.25 26.91
N VAL A 763 8.74 20.81 25.73
CA VAL A 763 9.14 20.18 24.46
C VAL A 763 10.32 20.93 23.89
N LEU A 764 11.38 20.21 23.60
CA LEU A 764 12.61 20.72 22.99
C LEU A 764 12.82 20.00 21.66
N GLY A 765 12.38 20.63 20.59
CA GLY A 765 12.56 20.16 19.21
C GLY A 765 13.49 21.08 18.42
N ALA A 766 13.76 20.70 17.16
CA ALA A 766 14.38 21.62 16.24
C ALA A 766 13.50 22.87 16.02
N PRO A 767 14.09 24.06 15.81
CA PRO A 767 13.34 25.27 15.56
C PRO A 767 12.50 25.16 14.26
N ASN A 768 11.49 26.02 14.13
CA ASN A 768 10.59 26.06 12.96
C ASN A 768 11.31 26.61 11.71
N TRP A 769 12.43 26.01 11.36
CA TRP A 769 13.25 26.38 10.21
C TRP A 769 13.41 25.19 9.27
N ILE A 770 13.81 25.46 8.04
CA ILE A 770 14.31 24.45 7.12
C ILE A 770 15.66 23.95 7.64
N ALA A 771 15.88 22.66 7.67
CA ALA A 771 17.15 22.07 8.10
C ALA A 771 18.32 22.66 7.31
N PRO A 772 19.30 23.28 7.95
CA PRO A 772 20.48 23.83 7.27
C PRO A 772 21.43 22.71 6.89
N GLY A 773 22.40 22.99 6.02
CA GLY A 773 23.42 22.02 5.62
C GLY A 773 24.69 22.08 6.46
N ALA A 774 25.45 20.99 6.41
CA ALA A 774 26.79 20.86 6.92
C ALA A 774 27.00 21.39 8.36
N ASP A 775 27.91 22.33 8.55
CA ASP A 775 28.34 22.83 9.86
C ASP A 775 27.28 23.61 10.64
N MET A 776 26.18 24.01 9.98
CA MET A 776 25.06 24.69 10.63
C MET A 776 24.07 23.75 11.28
N GLU A 777 24.03 22.48 10.87
CA GLU A 777 23.05 21.48 11.33
C GLU A 777 23.21 21.17 12.83
N ASP A 778 24.45 21.21 13.36
CA ASP A 778 24.70 20.99 14.78
C ASP A 778 24.09 22.08 15.68
N LYS A 779 23.73 23.25 15.10
CA LYS A 779 22.99 24.34 15.79
C LYS A 779 21.47 24.26 15.58
N TYR A 780 21.03 23.33 14.76
CA TYR A 780 19.61 23.16 14.43
C TYR A 780 18.95 22.11 15.33
N ALA A 781 19.59 20.95 15.50
CA ALA A 781 19.09 19.91 16.39
C ALA A 781 19.46 20.22 17.85
N PRO A 782 18.59 19.88 18.84
CA PRO A 782 18.88 20.07 20.26
C PRO A 782 20.18 19.37 20.69
N GLN A 783 21.08 20.12 21.32
CA GLN A 783 22.35 19.65 21.84
C GLN A 783 22.31 19.55 23.38
N GLU A 784 23.38 18.99 23.98
CA GLU A 784 23.54 18.89 25.44
C GLU A 784 23.22 20.19 26.16
N HIS A 785 23.85 21.29 25.74
CA HIS A 785 23.69 22.59 26.39
C HIS A 785 22.27 23.15 26.30
N ASP A 786 21.56 22.93 25.17
CA ASP A 786 20.17 23.34 25.01
C ASP A 786 19.25 22.60 26.00
N ILE A 787 19.53 21.31 26.23
CA ILE A 787 18.78 20.47 27.16
C ILE A 787 19.07 20.93 28.59
N CYS A 788 20.35 21.16 28.94
CA CYS A 788 20.73 21.68 30.26
C CYS A 788 20.10 23.05 30.54
N ASP A 789 20.18 23.97 29.58
CA ASP A 789 19.59 25.31 29.72
C ASP A 789 18.07 25.25 29.87
N ALA A 790 17.39 24.38 29.16
CA ALA A 790 15.94 24.19 29.26
C ALA A 790 15.58 23.59 30.62
N VAL A 791 16.28 22.55 31.09
CA VAL A 791 16.00 21.91 32.40
C VAL A 791 16.26 22.90 33.54
N LEU A 792 17.42 23.56 33.57
CA LEU A 792 17.76 24.48 34.63
C LEU A 792 16.90 25.73 34.57
N GLY A 793 16.60 26.24 33.37
CA GLY A 793 15.80 27.46 33.22
C GLY A 793 14.35 27.30 33.60
N GLU A 794 13.73 26.18 33.22
CA GLU A 794 12.31 25.93 33.41
C GLU A 794 11.98 25.30 34.80
N PHE A 795 12.90 24.45 35.31
CA PHE A 795 12.59 23.67 36.48
C PHE A 795 13.46 23.98 37.72
N PHE A 796 14.68 24.50 37.53
CA PHE A 796 15.67 24.66 38.57
C PHE A 796 16.41 26.01 38.44
N ALA A 797 15.65 27.11 38.31
CA ALA A 797 16.21 28.43 38.10
C ALA A 797 17.16 28.90 39.23
N ASP A 798 16.96 28.42 40.42
CA ASP A 798 17.79 28.64 41.61
C ASP A 798 19.15 27.92 41.55
N LYS A 799 19.24 26.82 40.79
CA LYS A 799 20.48 26.07 40.54
C LYS A 799 21.26 26.52 39.31
N ARG A 800 20.71 27.46 38.56
CA ARG A 800 21.33 28.02 37.38
C ARG A 800 22.51 28.89 37.75
N VAL A 801 23.72 28.35 37.72
CA VAL A 801 24.96 29.14 37.76
C VAL A 801 25.07 29.87 36.43
N CYS A 802 25.07 31.23 36.50
CA CYS A 802 25.15 32.08 35.31
C CYS A 802 26.47 31.80 34.55
N LEU A 803 26.42 30.91 33.59
CA LEU A 803 27.46 30.77 32.59
C LEU A 803 27.32 31.97 31.66
N LEU A 804 28.23 32.94 31.80
CA LEU A 804 28.32 34.10 30.90
C LEU A 804 28.63 33.68 29.46
N TYR A 805 27.66 33.12 28.77
CA TYR A 805 27.67 33.00 27.33
C TYR A 805 26.53 33.84 26.79
N THR A 806 26.85 35.08 26.44
CA THR A 806 25.94 36.03 25.78
C THR A 806 25.79 35.65 24.28
N SER A 807 24.93 34.69 24.00
CA SER A 807 24.27 34.59 22.71
C SER A 807 22.79 34.47 22.99
N PRO A 808 21.95 35.38 22.46
CA PRO A 808 20.50 35.22 22.61
C PRO A 808 20.07 33.89 22.00
N SER A 809 19.32 33.12 22.78
CA SER A 809 18.74 31.87 22.29
C SER A 809 17.88 32.18 21.06
N PRO A 810 17.91 31.35 20.01
CA PRO A 810 16.99 31.49 18.88
C PRO A 810 15.52 31.54 19.28
N ARG A 811 15.15 31.09 20.47
CA ARG A 811 13.80 31.16 21.05
C ARG A 811 13.33 32.59 21.31
N ASP A 812 14.26 33.50 21.64
CA ASP A 812 13.94 34.91 21.90
C ASP A 812 13.53 35.67 20.63
N LEU A 813 13.73 35.08 19.45
CA LEU A 813 13.39 35.64 18.16
C LEU A 813 12.07 35.08 17.57
N SER A 814 11.41 34.14 18.22
CA SER A 814 10.23 33.44 17.68
C SER A 814 8.89 34.02 18.10
N THR A 815 8.85 35.15 18.82
CA THR A 815 7.63 35.84 19.28
C THR A 815 7.21 37.04 18.41
N SER A 816 7.69 37.11 17.18
CA SER A 816 7.22 38.13 16.22
C SER A 816 6.63 37.51 14.95
#